data_674f9d3a8af722cef363e7b781869cbd
#
_entry.id   674f9d3a8af722cef363e7b781869cbd
#
_cell.length_a   1.000
_cell.length_b   1.000
_cell.length_c   1.000
_cell.angle_alpha   90.00
_cell.angle_beta   90.00
_cell.angle_gamma   90.00
#
_symmetry.space_group_name_H-M   'P 1'
#
loop_
_entity.id
_entity.type
_entity.pdbx_description
1 polymer ?
#
loop_
_entity_poly.entity_id
_entity_poly.type
_entity_poly.pdbx_seq_one_letter_code
_entity_poly.pdbx_strand_id
1 'polypeptide(L)'
;MNKYFLILIFSALPLTQFAAEVSGIVEDTTGEPLVGAEILWQGTGIGTVTDVDGFFTIETTDASNKLQISYLGYQTTIIVVDDPTETIVATLAAESEQLNDVTVTARAVGTVSSRITAVQTQKITGAELCKAACCNLSESFETNASVDVAYSDAATGAKQIKMLGLSGNYVQMLSENTPGIRGLASNYGMEYIPGAWMESIQVSKGTASVVNGYEATTGQINVEYLKPQTTSPIALNAMFNSELCAELNATGGWNINDRLSTGAMLQYRNESMEHDQNNDGFMDMPKGNRINLLNRWYYTDHDYTMQLLVRGLYDDRRGGQTQAWRQANADKTPYDIDIATTRIDGFLKNGYVFDHERGTSIGIIASGAYHRQNSLYGATNYDATQGNAYLNAMFQTYFDTESRHKLTAGLSFNYDFYDEHLATNRLAAGLFDQTRNEFTPGIFAEYDFKYDEKLSLLVGVRADWSNYYGLFCTPRFNIRYSPWTWWNLRASVGLGYRSPNVLTDNAAIFASNRQIVLTEERFAQERAINAGISTTFYIPLGSKELQLSADYYYTHFFECVVADMDSDPHSVIFSNLNDGRAYAGNFQAEASIEILRGWTMTLAYRMSDVKQTIGGQLREKPLTNRFKGLITTSYQTPLKKWQFDVTAQFNGGGRLPDPDTANPLWNSEFKWYPQLMAQITYYGKTWSIYVGAENMTNFKQQNPVIGSDNPFGADFDASMVWGPITGAKAYIGFRWALDRKD
;
A
#
# COMPACT_ATOMS: atom_id res chain seq x y z
N MET A 1 -22.89 -22.01 -33.31
CA MET A 1 -22.82 -20.67 -33.88
C MET A 1 -21.35 -20.33 -34.12
N ASN A 2 -21.06 -20.18 -35.30
CA ASN A 2 -19.93 -19.99 -36.19
C ASN A 2 -18.54 -19.67 -35.60
N LYS A 3 -17.65 -20.63 -35.82
CA LYS A 3 -16.18 -20.55 -35.66
C LYS A 3 -15.49 -19.55 -36.65
N TYR A 4 -16.24 -18.88 -37.50
CA TYR A 4 -15.70 -17.99 -38.55
C TYR A 4 -15.72 -16.50 -38.17
N PHE A 5 -16.30 -16.13 -37.01
CA PHE A 5 -16.37 -14.72 -36.61
C PHE A 5 -15.09 -14.19 -35.94
N LEU A 6 -14.20 -15.08 -35.47
CA LEU A 6 -12.92 -14.69 -34.83
C LEU A 6 -11.78 -14.48 -35.84
N ILE A 7 -11.90 -15.00 -37.07
CA ILE A 7 -10.85 -14.89 -38.10
C ILE A 7 -10.96 -13.58 -38.90
N LEU A 8 -12.13 -12.95 -38.93
CA LEU A 8 -12.33 -11.71 -39.68
C LEU A 8 -11.89 -10.43 -38.95
N ILE A 9 -11.63 -10.50 -37.65
CA ILE A 9 -11.12 -9.33 -36.87
C ILE A 9 -9.58 -9.20 -36.99
N PHE A 10 -8.87 -10.30 -37.30
CA PHE A 10 -7.41 -10.29 -37.46
C PHE A 10 -6.92 -9.90 -38.86
N SER A 11 -7.78 -9.86 -39.86
CA SER A 11 -7.38 -9.59 -41.26
C SER A 11 -7.55 -8.11 -41.70
N ALA A 12 -7.94 -7.20 -40.79
CA ALA A 12 -8.14 -5.79 -41.10
C ALA A 12 -7.20 -4.84 -40.33
N LEU A 13 -6.08 -5.33 -39.80
CA LEU A 13 -5.03 -4.46 -39.28
C LEU A 13 -4.17 -3.97 -40.45
N PRO A 14 -4.12 -2.67 -40.74
CA PRO A 14 -3.16 -2.15 -41.70
C PRO A 14 -1.76 -2.45 -41.20
N LEU A 15 -0.89 -2.96 -42.06
CA LEU A 15 0.57 -3.01 -41.84
C LEU A 15 1.05 -1.55 -41.76
N THR A 16 1.02 -0.97 -40.54
CA THR A 16 1.68 0.29 -40.28
C THR A 16 3.18 0.04 -40.26
N GLN A 17 3.93 0.79 -41.04
CA GLN A 17 5.38 0.91 -40.90
C GLN A 17 5.65 1.38 -39.45
N PHE A 18 6.34 0.54 -38.66
CA PHE A 18 6.82 0.93 -37.36
C PHE A 18 7.88 2.03 -37.55
N ALA A 19 7.67 3.17 -36.92
CA ALA A 19 8.77 4.12 -36.72
C ALA A 19 9.81 3.43 -35.85
N ALA A 20 11.09 3.60 -36.19
CA ALA A 20 12.15 3.08 -35.34
C ALA A 20 12.09 3.83 -33.99
N GLU A 21 12.22 3.10 -32.90
CA GLU A 21 12.25 3.67 -31.56
C GLU A 21 13.65 3.52 -30.98
N VAL A 22 14.08 4.53 -30.24
CA VAL A 22 15.29 4.51 -29.42
C VAL A 22 14.86 4.18 -28.00
N SER A 23 15.53 3.22 -27.38
CA SER A 23 15.31 2.85 -25.99
C SER A 23 16.56 3.06 -25.15
N GLY A 24 16.43 3.26 -23.85
CA GLY A 24 17.57 3.44 -22.97
C GLY A 24 17.20 3.45 -21.50
N ILE A 25 18.23 3.50 -20.66
CA ILE A 25 18.13 3.62 -19.20
C ILE A 25 18.85 4.89 -18.79
N VAL A 26 18.26 5.63 -17.87
CA VAL A 26 18.91 6.78 -17.21
C VAL A 26 19.14 6.43 -15.76
N GLU A 27 20.39 6.50 -15.36
CA GLU A 27 20.84 6.21 -14.01
C GLU A 27 21.77 7.31 -13.49
N ASP A 28 21.97 7.37 -12.20
CA ASP A 28 22.97 8.24 -11.61
C ASP A 28 24.36 7.57 -11.64
N THR A 29 25.39 8.29 -11.15
CA THR A 29 26.78 7.79 -11.07
C THR A 29 26.95 6.60 -10.12
N THR A 30 25.92 6.27 -9.33
CA THR A 30 25.90 5.09 -8.45
C THR A 30 25.15 3.90 -9.05
N GLY A 31 24.59 4.08 -10.28
CA GLY A 31 23.78 3.07 -10.95
C GLY A 31 22.33 3.02 -10.45
N GLU A 32 21.87 4.01 -9.68
CA GLU A 32 20.48 4.10 -9.25
C GLU A 32 19.63 4.70 -10.39
N PRO A 33 18.54 4.01 -10.81
CA PRO A 33 17.70 4.49 -11.91
C PRO A 33 17.03 5.81 -11.56
N LEU A 34 17.11 6.77 -12.48
CA LEU A 34 16.49 8.08 -12.33
C LEU A 34 15.08 8.08 -12.90
N VAL A 35 14.11 8.02 -12.02
CA VAL A 35 12.67 7.94 -12.35
C VAL A 35 12.10 9.29 -12.72
N GLY A 36 11.54 9.41 -13.93
CA GLY A 36 11.00 10.68 -14.42
C GLY A 36 12.06 11.62 -14.99
N ALA A 37 13.26 11.13 -15.33
CA ALA A 37 14.20 11.88 -16.12
C ALA A 37 13.58 12.24 -17.49
N GLU A 38 13.73 13.48 -17.92
CA GLU A 38 13.18 13.97 -19.19
C GLU A 38 14.17 13.67 -20.33
N ILE A 39 13.67 13.05 -21.37
CA ILE A 39 14.40 12.74 -22.59
C ILE A 39 13.75 13.51 -23.74
N LEU A 40 14.52 14.34 -24.43
CA LEU A 40 14.02 15.22 -25.50
C LEU A 40 14.96 15.17 -26.70
N TRP A 41 14.43 15.04 -27.92
CA TRP A 41 15.20 15.31 -29.13
C TRP A 41 15.51 16.80 -29.20
N GLN A 42 16.82 17.13 -29.16
CA GLN A 42 17.27 18.51 -29.07
C GLN A 42 16.74 19.38 -30.22
N GLY A 43 16.08 20.50 -29.89
CA GLY A 43 15.49 21.39 -30.86
C GLY A 43 14.14 20.97 -31.40
N THR A 44 13.54 19.93 -30.83
CA THR A 44 12.19 19.44 -31.22
C THR A 44 11.22 19.52 -30.02
N GLY A 45 9.94 19.25 -30.24
CA GLY A 45 8.96 19.07 -29.15
C GLY A 45 8.69 17.58 -28.85
N ILE A 46 9.53 16.66 -29.35
CA ILE A 46 9.36 15.22 -29.19
C ILE A 46 10.19 14.78 -27.99
N GLY A 47 9.53 14.27 -26.95
CA GLY A 47 10.19 13.84 -25.71
C GLY A 47 9.39 12.76 -24.99
N THR A 48 10.07 12.12 -24.04
CA THR A 48 9.51 11.10 -23.14
C THR A 48 10.12 11.27 -21.75
N VAL A 49 9.73 10.46 -20.80
CA VAL A 49 10.30 10.40 -19.45
C VAL A 49 10.60 8.96 -19.07
N THR A 50 11.59 8.78 -18.19
CA THR A 50 11.94 7.44 -17.68
C THR A 50 10.86 6.90 -16.72
N ASP A 51 10.71 5.59 -16.73
CA ASP A 51 9.87 4.84 -15.80
C ASP A 51 10.59 4.59 -14.44
N VAL A 52 10.00 3.74 -13.58
CA VAL A 52 10.53 3.44 -12.24
C VAL A 52 11.90 2.75 -12.22
N ASP A 53 12.29 2.18 -13.33
CA ASP A 53 13.58 1.52 -13.52
C ASP A 53 14.57 2.40 -14.30
N GLY A 54 14.21 3.69 -14.50
CA GLY A 54 14.99 4.61 -15.30
C GLY A 54 14.91 4.36 -16.81
N PHE A 55 14.04 3.44 -17.27
CA PHE A 55 13.93 3.07 -18.68
C PHE A 55 13.07 4.06 -19.46
N PHE A 56 13.44 4.34 -20.73
CA PHE A 56 12.66 5.16 -21.65
C PHE A 56 12.61 4.55 -23.05
N THR A 57 11.55 4.90 -23.78
CA THR A 57 11.45 4.72 -25.23
C THR A 57 11.02 6.04 -25.87
N ILE A 58 11.61 6.38 -27.01
CA ILE A 58 11.28 7.59 -27.75
C ILE A 58 11.34 7.32 -29.25
N GLU A 59 10.32 7.78 -30.00
CA GLU A 59 10.29 7.63 -31.47
C GLU A 59 11.44 8.41 -32.12
N THR A 60 12.09 7.81 -33.12
CA THR A 60 13.12 8.49 -33.91
C THR A 60 12.51 9.65 -34.69
N THR A 61 13.32 10.68 -34.92
CA THR A 61 12.94 11.85 -35.74
C THR A 61 14.06 12.21 -36.71
N ASP A 62 13.69 12.60 -37.92
CA ASP A 62 14.65 13.13 -38.90
C ASP A 62 15.15 14.55 -38.56
N ALA A 63 14.54 15.19 -37.58
CA ALA A 63 14.86 16.57 -37.20
C ALA A 63 16.09 16.68 -36.28
N SER A 64 16.46 15.62 -35.56
CA SER A 64 17.59 15.62 -34.63
C SER A 64 18.07 14.20 -34.35
N ASN A 65 19.38 14.01 -34.26
CA ASN A 65 20.01 12.78 -33.76
C ASN A 65 20.64 13.00 -32.36
N LYS A 66 20.33 14.09 -31.69
CA LYS A 66 20.87 14.42 -30.35
C LYS A 66 19.74 14.29 -29.33
N LEU A 67 19.92 13.37 -28.40
CA LEU A 67 19.04 13.15 -27.28
C LEU A 67 19.53 13.97 -26.08
N GLN A 68 18.76 14.90 -25.63
CA GLN A 68 19.01 15.66 -24.41
C GLN A 68 18.30 14.95 -23.26
N ILE A 69 19.06 14.61 -22.23
CA ILE A 69 18.55 13.91 -21.03
C ILE A 69 18.79 14.81 -19.84
N SER A 70 17.72 15.12 -19.12
CA SER A 70 17.76 16.01 -17.96
C SER A 70 16.98 15.42 -16.78
N TYR A 71 17.49 15.65 -15.58
CA TYR A 71 16.84 15.26 -14.34
C TYR A 71 17.13 16.28 -13.25
N LEU A 72 16.15 16.58 -12.39
CA LEU A 72 16.28 17.61 -11.37
C LEU A 72 17.42 17.28 -10.39
N GLY A 73 18.38 18.20 -10.26
CA GLY A 73 19.57 18.01 -9.41
C GLY A 73 20.71 17.26 -10.09
N TYR A 74 20.62 17.03 -11.41
CA TYR A 74 21.65 16.36 -12.20
C TYR A 74 22.05 17.19 -13.42
N GLN A 75 23.29 17.04 -13.87
CA GLN A 75 23.80 17.72 -15.07
C GLN A 75 23.11 17.17 -16.31
N THR A 76 22.56 18.07 -17.13
CA THR A 76 21.95 17.69 -18.41
C THR A 76 23.00 17.09 -19.34
N THR A 77 22.74 15.89 -19.84
CA THR A 77 23.63 15.17 -20.75
C THR A 77 23.03 15.14 -22.16
N ILE A 78 23.86 15.28 -23.20
CA ILE A 78 23.45 15.17 -24.60
C ILE A 78 24.16 13.97 -25.20
N ILE A 79 23.37 13.00 -25.70
CA ILE A 79 23.87 11.79 -26.35
C ILE A 79 23.56 11.87 -27.84
N VAL A 80 24.53 11.56 -28.68
CA VAL A 80 24.32 11.42 -30.12
C VAL A 80 23.92 9.98 -30.41
N VAL A 81 22.77 9.79 -31.01
CA VAL A 81 22.26 8.48 -31.41
C VAL A 81 22.65 8.20 -32.83
N ASP A 82 23.65 7.36 -33.01
CA ASP A 82 24.14 6.94 -34.34
C ASP A 82 23.39 5.70 -34.85
N ASP A 83 23.00 4.80 -33.96
CA ASP A 83 22.21 3.61 -34.27
C ASP A 83 20.97 3.55 -33.34
N PRO A 84 19.76 3.72 -33.86
CA PRO A 84 18.55 3.69 -33.04
C PRO A 84 18.19 2.29 -32.49
N THR A 85 18.89 1.23 -32.90
CA THR A 85 18.65 -0.14 -32.43
C THR A 85 19.48 -0.50 -31.18
N GLU A 86 20.47 0.34 -30.82
CA GLU A 86 21.24 0.15 -29.59
C GLU A 86 20.52 0.74 -28.38
N THR A 87 20.53 0.01 -27.27
CA THR A 87 19.99 0.53 -25.99
C THR A 87 20.97 1.53 -25.39
N ILE A 88 20.51 2.73 -25.12
CA ILE A 88 21.31 3.83 -24.56
C ILE A 88 21.36 3.70 -23.04
N VAL A 89 22.57 3.73 -22.47
CA VAL A 89 22.73 3.93 -21.01
C VAL A 89 23.25 5.34 -20.78
N ALA A 90 22.44 6.16 -20.13
CA ALA A 90 22.75 7.55 -19.80
C ALA A 90 23.02 7.68 -18.30
N THR A 91 24.28 7.88 -17.93
CA THR A 91 24.65 8.15 -16.55
C THR A 91 24.70 9.65 -16.32
N LEU A 92 23.86 10.15 -15.39
CA LEU A 92 23.82 11.57 -15.01
C LEU A 92 24.63 11.79 -13.73
N ALA A 93 25.49 12.83 -13.76
CA ALA A 93 26.20 13.28 -12.57
C ALA A 93 25.35 14.30 -11.80
N ALA A 94 25.33 14.21 -10.47
CA ALA A 94 24.67 15.21 -9.65
C ALA A 94 25.27 16.60 -9.87
N GLU A 95 24.43 17.61 -10.01
CA GLU A 95 24.86 18.99 -10.26
C GLU A 95 25.25 19.67 -8.95
N SER A 96 26.52 19.98 -8.81
CA SER A 96 26.99 20.91 -7.78
C SER A 96 27.10 22.30 -8.41
N GLU A 97 26.12 23.15 -8.11
CA GLU A 97 26.02 24.59 -8.40
C GLU A 97 25.37 25.09 -9.70
N GLN A 98 24.42 25.97 -9.45
CA GLN A 98 23.84 27.08 -10.23
C GLN A 98 22.78 26.75 -11.26
N LEU A 99 21.56 27.07 -10.81
CA LEU A 99 20.35 27.15 -11.63
C LEU A 99 20.17 28.52 -12.32
N ASN A 100 19.85 28.44 -13.60
CA ASN A 100 18.91 29.36 -14.24
C ASN A 100 18.20 28.55 -15.33
N ASP A 101 17.05 28.06 -15.02
CA ASP A 101 15.85 28.08 -15.86
C ASP A 101 14.76 27.17 -15.26
N VAL A 102 13.50 27.63 -15.35
CA VAL A 102 12.32 26.94 -14.85
C VAL A 102 12.13 25.64 -15.64
N THR A 103 12.67 24.55 -15.14
CA THR A 103 12.41 23.21 -15.69
C THR A 103 11.10 22.70 -15.09
N VAL A 104 10.07 22.62 -15.91
CA VAL A 104 8.84 21.91 -15.58
C VAL A 104 9.19 20.42 -15.54
N THR A 105 9.49 19.89 -14.38
CA THR A 105 9.66 18.44 -14.18
C THR A 105 8.37 17.74 -14.57
N ALA A 106 8.40 16.98 -15.66
CA ALA A 106 7.34 16.06 -16.00
C ALA A 106 7.33 14.95 -14.94
N ARG A 107 6.50 15.07 -13.92
CA ARG A 107 6.26 13.98 -12.98
C ARG A 107 5.61 12.83 -13.74
N ALA A 108 6.16 11.62 -13.66
CA ALA A 108 5.51 10.44 -14.17
C ALA A 108 4.09 10.37 -13.57
N VAL A 109 3.09 10.42 -14.43
CA VAL A 109 1.68 10.45 -14.01
C VAL A 109 1.16 9.03 -14.02
N GLY A 110 0.68 8.55 -12.87
CA GLY A 110 -0.02 7.27 -12.78
C GLY A 110 0.66 6.24 -11.87
N THR A 111 0.08 5.05 -11.87
CA THR A 111 0.69 3.86 -11.30
C THR A 111 1.64 3.25 -12.33
N VAL A 112 2.90 3.13 -11.99
CA VAL A 112 3.94 2.64 -12.91
C VAL A 112 4.37 1.24 -12.47
N SER A 113 4.37 0.28 -13.42
CA SER A 113 4.85 -1.08 -13.17
C SER A 113 6.32 -1.18 -13.57
N SER A 114 7.15 -1.77 -12.70
CA SER A 114 8.55 -2.04 -13.04
C SER A 114 8.66 -2.93 -14.28
N ARG A 115 9.55 -2.58 -15.21
CA ARG A 115 9.80 -3.36 -16.42
C ARG A 115 10.94 -4.36 -16.26
N ILE A 116 11.91 -4.08 -15.40
CA ILE A 116 13.19 -4.82 -15.33
C ILE A 116 13.37 -5.66 -14.06
N THR A 117 12.65 -5.39 -12.98
CA THR A 117 12.77 -6.17 -11.73
C THR A 117 12.12 -7.54 -11.83
N ALA A 118 12.73 -8.55 -11.17
CA ALA A 118 12.16 -9.90 -11.08
C ALA A 118 10.84 -9.91 -10.28
N VAL A 119 10.73 -9.10 -9.24
CA VAL A 119 9.53 -8.97 -8.41
C VAL A 119 8.49 -8.12 -9.15
N GLN A 120 7.23 -8.54 -9.13
CA GLN A 120 6.10 -7.78 -9.68
C GLN A 120 5.80 -6.59 -8.76
N THR A 121 6.34 -5.42 -9.08
CA THR A 121 6.19 -4.19 -8.27
C THR A 121 5.48 -3.11 -9.08
N GLN A 122 4.50 -2.45 -8.44
CA GLN A 122 3.83 -1.26 -8.92
C GLN A 122 4.20 -0.08 -8.00
N LYS A 123 4.59 1.05 -8.56
CA LYS A 123 4.83 2.30 -7.84
C LYS A 123 3.66 3.25 -8.05
N ILE A 124 2.97 3.62 -6.99
CA ILE A 124 1.97 4.68 -6.96
C ILE A 124 2.73 5.97 -6.66
N THR A 125 2.81 6.85 -7.62
CA THR A 125 3.60 8.10 -7.51
C THR A 125 2.83 9.18 -6.75
N GLY A 126 3.53 10.21 -6.25
CA GLY A 126 2.89 11.36 -5.62
C GLY A 126 1.88 12.08 -6.53
N ALA A 127 2.05 12.02 -7.85
CA ALA A 127 1.07 12.55 -8.80
C ALA A 127 -0.23 11.72 -8.82
N GLU A 128 -0.14 10.39 -8.70
CA GLU A 128 -1.31 9.52 -8.58
C GLU A 128 -2.02 9.74 -7.23
N LEU A 129 -1.27 9.88 -6.14
CA LEU A 129 -1.81 10.20 -4.82
C LEU A 129 -2.60 11.52 -4.77
N CYS A 130 -2.36 12.43 -5.70
CA CYS A 130 -3.08 13.69 -5.81
C CYS A 130 -4.40 13.59 -6.60
N LYS A 131 -4.70 12.48 -7.27
CA LYS A 131 -5.93 12.30 -8.08
C LYS A 131 -7.18 12.03 -7.26
N ALA A 132 -7.04 11.56 -6.04
CA ALA A 132 -8.10 11.50 -5.04
C ALA A 132 -7.69 12.38 -3.84
N ALA A 133 -8.63 12.76 -2.98
CA ALA A 133 -8.27 13.42 -1.73
C ALA A 133 -7.69 12.37 -0.77
N CYS A 134 -6.49 11.88 -1.09
CA CYS A 134 -5.79 10.92 -0.24
C CYS A 134 -5.34 11.63 1.04
N CYS A 135 -6.21 11.65 2.05
CA CYS A 135 -5.88 12.19 3.37
C CYS A 135 -4.91 11.27 4.11
N ASN A 136 -4.92 9.96 3.78
CA ASN A 136 -4.11 8.97 4.45
C ASN A 136 -3.76 7.79 3.52
N LEU A 137 -2.93 6.87 4.02
CA LEU A 137 -2.48 5.72 3.25
C LEU A 137 -3.63 4.81 2.80
N SER A 138 -4.70 4.64 3.60
CA SER A 138 -5.82 3.77 3.20
C SER A 138 -6.53 4.28 1.95
N GLU A 139 -6.77 5.57 1.86
CA GLU A 139 -7.47 6.21 0.73
C GLU A 139 -6.61 6.19 -0.55
N SER A 140 -5.29 6.07 -0.41
CA SER A 140 -4.36 5.99 -1.56
C SER A 140 -4.53 4.74 -2.41
N PHE A 141 -5.21 3.71 -1.93
CA PHE A 141 -5.45 2.48 -2.69
C PHE A 141 -6.80 2.44 -3.40
N GLU A 142 -7.64 3.46 -3.28
CA GLU A 142 -8.96 3.46 -3.89
C GLU A 142 -8.90 3.47 -5.43
N THR A 143 -7.83 3.99 -6.01
CA THR A 143 -7.55 3.96 -7.45
C THR A 143 -6.74 2.72 -7.89
N ASN A 144 -6.41 1.81 -6.97
CA ASN A 144 -5.58 0.63 -7.24
C ASN A 144 -6.42 -0.66 -7.27
N ALA A 145 -6.22 -1.50 -8.28
CA ALA A 145 -6.95 -2.75 -8.42
C ALA A 145 -6.40 -3.90 -7.54
N SER A 146 -5.14 -3.80 -7.11
CA SER A 146 -4.42 -4.88 -6.42
C SER A 146 -4.66 -4.90 -4.92
N VAL A 147 -5.02 -3.75 -4.34
CA VAL A 147 -5.26 -3.57 -2.91
C VAL A 147 -6.69 -3.11 -2.68
N ASP A 148 -7.42 -3.78 -1.82
CA ASP A 148 -8.72 -3.33 -1.34
C ASP A 148 -8.59 -2.64 0.00
N VAL A 149 -9.45 -1.67 0.24
CA VAL A 149 -9.64 -1.04 1.53
C VAL A 149 -11.08 -1.21 1.95
N ALA A 150 -11.30 -1.65 3.17
CA ALA A 150 -12.63 -1.82 3.74
C ALA A 150 -12.62 -1.43 5.22
N TYR A 151 -13.76 -0.99 5.74
CA TYR A 151 -13.93 -0.85 7.17
C TYR A 151 -13.85 -2.23 7.84
N SER A 152 -13.24 -2.31 9.01
CA SER A 152 -13.18 -3.53 9.81
C SER A 152 -14.44 -3.75 10.64
N ASP A 153 -15.05 -2.65 11.06
CA ASP A 153 -16.30 -2.61 11.83
C ASP A 153 -17.06 -1.30 11.56
N ALA A 154 -18.31 -1.24 12.00
CA ALA A 154 -19.21 -0.10 11.75
C ALA A 154 -19.14 1.01 12.81
N ALA A 155 -18.29 0.88 13.84
CA ALA A 155 -18.38 1.73 15.01
C ALA A 155 -17.08 2.50 15.33
N THR A 156 -15.91 1.97 14.92
CA THR A 156 -14.60 2.57 15.26
C THR A 156 -13.97 3.36 14.12
N GLY A 157 -14.50 3.26 12.90
CA GLY A 157 -13.91 3.86 11.71
C GLY A 157 -12.60 3.19 11.25
N ALA A 158 -12.20 2.07 11.86
CA ALA A 158 -10.99 1.34 11.50
C ALA A 158 -11.08 0.81 10.07
N LYS A 159 -10.01 1.01 9.30
CA LYS A 159 -9.88 0.51 7.93
C LYS A 159 -8.76 -0.51 7.84
N GLN A 160 -9.00 -1.59 7.13
CA GLN A 160 -8.01 -2.62 6.83
C GLN A 160 -7.86 -2.82 5.33
N ILE A 161 -6.66 -3.24 4.91
CA ILE A 161 -6.41 -3.63 3.52
C ILE A 161 -6.64 -5.13 3.34
N LYS A 162 -6.92 -5.51 2.09
CA LYS A 162 -6.87 -6.89 1.61
C LYS A 162 -6.03 -6.93 0.34
N MET A 163 -5.17 -7.90 0.23
CA MET A 163 -4.34 -8.12 -0.95
C MET A 163 -4.36 -9.60 -1.31
N LEU A 164 -4.54 -9.89 -2.61
CA LEU A 164 -4.76 -11.26 -3.08
C LEU A 164 -5.89 -11.98 -2.31
N GLY A 165 -6.99 -11.26 -1.98
CA GLY A 165 -8.15 -11.79 -1.27
C GLY A 165 -7.94 -12.07 0.23
N LEU A 166 -6.76 -11.82 0.77
CA LEU A 166 -6.39 -12.08 2.16
C LEU A 166 -6.27 -10.78 2.96
N SER A 167 -6.47 -10.88 4.28
CA SER A 167 -6.32 -9.76 5.22
C SER A 167 -4.93 -9.11 5.13
N GLY A 168 -4.87 -7.80 5.42
CA GLY A 168 -3.63 -7.04 5.49
C GLY A 168 -2.58 -7.59 6.45
N ASN A 169 -2.97 -8.43 7.41
CA ASN A 169 -2.03 -9.11 8.30
C ASN A 169 -1.05 -10.06 7.57
N TYR A 170 -1.39 -10.49 6.35
CA TYR A 170 -0.53 -11.29 5.47
C TYR A 170 0.28 -10.46 4.48
N VAL A 171 0.11 -9.14 4.50
CA VAL A 171 0.90 -8.17 3.72
C VAL A 171 1.96 -7.57 4.62
N GLN A 172 3.20 -7.62 4.20
CA GLN A 172 4.26 -6.93 4.94
C GLN A 172 4.20 -5.43 4.66
N MET A 173 3.83 -4.65 5.69
CA MET A 173 3.74 -3.21 5.62
C MET A 173 5.06 -2.58 6.07
N LEU A 174 5.71 -1.87 5.16
CA LEU A 174 6.97 -1.19 5.39
C LEU A 174 6.81 0.34 5.30
N SER A 175 7.63 1.03 6.05
CA SER A 175 7.89 2.46 5.90
C SER A 175 9.38 2.64 5.66
N GLU A 176 9.76 3.15 4.48
CA GLU A 176 11.18 3.30 4.12
C GLU A 176 11.95 1.96 4.26
N ASN A 177 11.40 0.84 3.78
CA ASN A 177 11.97 -0.51 3.90
C ASN A 177 12.25 -0.97 5.35
N THR A 178 11.57 -0.40 6.34
CA THR A 178 11.57 -0.87 7.74
C THR A 178 10.17 -1.35 8.13
N PRO A 179 10.02 -2.41 8.95
CA PRO A 179 8.71 -2.83 9.44
C PRO A 179 7.99 -1.66 10.15
N GLY A 180 6.81 -1.27 9.64
CA GLY A 180 6.11 -0.07 10.09
C GLY A 180 4.77 -0.34 10.76
N ILE A 181 3.77 -0.78 9.99
CA ILE A 181 2.42 -1.06 10.48
C ILE A 181 2.30 -2.54 10.74
N ARG A 182 2.38 -2.96 12.01
CA ARG A 182 2.23 -4.34 12.46
C ARG A 182 1.72 -4.39 13.92
N GLY A 183 1.18 -5.52 14.33
CA GLY A 183 0.63 -5.70 15.67
C GLY A 183 -0.48 -4.70 15.98
N LEU A 184 -0.43 -4.01 17.12
CA LEU A 184 -1.45 -3.02 17.52
C LEU A 184 -1.67 -1.91 16.48
N ALA A 185 -0.62 -1.55 15.72
CA ALA A 185 -0.74 -0.56 14.67
C ALA A 185 -1.54 -1.05 13.45
N SER A 186 -1.79 -2.36 13.27
CA SER A 186 -2.50 -2.88 12.10
C SER A 186 -3.95 -2.40 12.02
N ASN A 187 -4.60 -2.10 13.14
CA ASN A 187 -6.01 -1.71 13.19
C ASN A 187 -6.26 -0.29 12.66
N TYR A 188 -5.41 0.68 13.04
CA TYR A 188 -5.58 2.09 12.69
C TYR A 188 -4.40 2.68 11.93
N GLY A 189 -3.30 1.93 11.79
CA GLY A 189 -2.02 2.42 11.27
C GLY A 189 -2.05 2.92 9.82
N MET A 190 -3.01 2.46 9.03
CA MET A 190 -3.24 2.96 7.67
C MET A 190 -3.63 4.45 7.67
N GLU A 191 -4.26 4.92 8.73
CA GLU A 191 -4.64 6.31 8.88
C GLU A 191 -3.54 7.17 9.53
N TYR A 192 -2.52 6.54 10.14
CA TYR A 192 -1.40 7.24 10.77
C TYR A 192 -0.38 7.82 9.78
N ILE A 193 -0.49 7.49 8.50
CA ILE A 193 0.39 7.99 7.45
C ILE A 193 -0.40 8.97 6.58
N PRO A 194 -0.15 10.30 6.73
CA PRO A 194 -0.82 11.32 5.93
C PRO A 194 -0.45 11.23 4.45
N GLY A 195 -1.42 11.40 3.56
CA GLY A 195 -1.21 11.42 2.12
C GLY A 195 -0.20 12.48 1.67
N ALA A 196 -0.24 13.66 2.31
CA ALA A 196 0.66 14.76 2.01
C ALA A 196 2.14 14.51 2.37
N TRP A 197 2.44 13.46 3.16
CA TRP A 197 3.80 13.11 3.57
C TRP A 197 4.45 12.07 2.66
N MET A 198 3.63 11.40 1.81
CA MET A 198 4.09 10.31 0.96
C MET A 198 4.69 10.82 -0.35
N GLU A 199 5.89 10.38 -0.66
CA GLU A 199 6.52 10.56 -1.97
C GLU A 199 6.02 9.52 -2.96
N SER A 200 5.95 8.26 -2.50
CA SER A 200 5.42 7.16 -3.29
C SER A 200 5.03 5.96 -2.41
N ILE A 201 4.24 5.05 -2.99
CA ILE A 201 3.92 3.76 -2.40
C ILE A 201 4.33 2.69 -3.40
N GLN A 202 5.09 1.69 -2.94
CA GLN A 202 5.47 0.53 -3.73
C GLN A 202 4.62 -0.67 -3.30
N VAL A 203 3.93 -1.29 -4.24
CA VAL A 203 3.09 -2.47 -4.02
C VAL A 203 3.70 -3.64 -4.77
N SER A 204 4.24 -4.62 -4.07
CA SER A 204 4.81 -5.85 -4.63
C SER A 204 3.87 -7.01 -4.36
N LYS A 205 3.44 -7.71 -5.40
CA LYS A 205 2.56 -8.89 -5.30
C LYS A 205 3.36 -10.18 -5.19
N GLY A 206 2.82 -11.12 -4.42
CA GLY A 206 3.46 -12.42 -4.22
C GLY A 206 4.66 -12.34 -3.27
N THR A 207 5.63 -13.22 -3.48
CA THR A 207 6.83 -13.26 -2.63
C THR A 207 7.78 -12.12 -2.99
N ALA A 208 8.18 -11.35 -1.99
CA ALA A 208 9.15 -10.25 -2.11
C ALA A 208 10.56 -10.72 -1.71
N SER A 209 11.53 -9.79 -1.66
CA SER A 209 12.89 -10.05 -1.19
C SER A 209 12.93 -10.64 0.24
N VAL A 210 13.87 -11.54 0.51
CA VAL A 210 14.12 -12.10 1.86
C VAL A 210 14.84 -11.10 2.79
N VAL A 211 15.43 -10.06 2.23
CA VAL A 211 16.17 -9.01 2.95
C VAL A 211 15.27 -8.30 3.96
N ASN A 212 14.01 -8.05 3.60
CA ASN A 212 13.05 -7.31 4.41
C ASN A 212 12.33 -8.19 5.47
N GLY A 213 12.65 -9.49 5.55
CA GLY A 213 12.09 -10.39 6.55
C GLY A 213 11.28 -11.55 5.99
N TYR A 214 10.60 -12.27 6.87
CA TYR A 214 9.89 -13.52 6.59
C TYR A 214 8.36 -13.34 6.45
N GLU A 215 7.80 -12.18 6.80
CA GLU A 215 6.36 -11.98 6.99
C GLU A 215 5.57 -11.75 5.69
N ALA A 216 6.22 -11.43 4.55
CA ALA A 216 5.53 -11.20 3.28
C ALA A 216 4.96 -12.51 2.72
N THR A 217 3.67 -12.76 2.97
CA THR A 217 2.95 -13.95 2.45
C THR A 217 2.24 -13.63 1.14
N THR A 218 1.46 -12.56 1.08
CA THR A 218 0.71 -12.14 -0.12
C THR A 218 1.41 -11.05 -0.89
N GLY A 219 2.35 -10.36 -0.26
CA GLY A 219 3.12 -9.28 -0.85
C GLY A 219 3.66 -8.31 0.17
N GLN A 220 4.13 -7.19 -0.35
CA GLN A 220 4.78 -6.16 0.42
C GLN A 220 4.29 -4.79 -0.05
N ILE A 221 4.01 -3.90 0.89
CA ILE A 221 3.69 -2.50 0.61
C ILE A 221 4.73 -1.67 1.35
N ASN A 222 5.49 -0.86 0.61
CA ASN A 222 6.48 0.06 1.17
C ASN A 222 6.05 1.50 0.90
N VAL A 223 6.04 2.33 1.94
CA VAL A 223 5.72 3.75 1.85
C VAL A 223 7.02 4.54 1.97
N GLU A 224 7.30 5.37 0.98
CA GLU A 224 8.40 6.32 0.99
C GLU A 224 7.86 7.70 1.39
N TYR A 225 8.51 8.34 2.38
CA TYR A 225 8.19 9.71 2.78
C TYR A 225 8.99 10.72 1.95
N LEU A 226 8.47 11.95 1.85
CA LEU A 226 9.17 13.08 1.26
C LEU A 226 10.59 13.21 1.82
N LYS A 227 11.57 13.39 0.95
CA LYS A 227 13.00 13.54 1.33
C LYS A 227 13.32 15.03 1.56
N PRO A 228 14.12 15.39 2.58
CA PRO A 228 14.43 16.79 2.87
C PRO A 228 15.07 17.54 1.70
N GLN A 229 15.88 16.83 0.91
CA GLN A 229 16.62 17.42 -0.20
C GLN A 229 15.72 17.89 -1.34
N THR A 230 14.60 17.18 -1.59
CA THR A 230 13.67 17.40 -2.71
C THR A 230 12.37 18.08 -2.29
N THR A 231 12.11 18.18 -0.97
CA THR A 231 10.90 18.80 -0.44
C THR A 231 10.98 20.32 -0.48
N SER A 232 9.89 21.00 -0.82
CA SER A 232 9.77 22.45 -0.71
C SER A 232 10.17 22.94 0.69
N PRO A 233 10.79 24.13 0.82
CA PRO A 233 11.15 24.68 2.13
C PRO A 233 9.96 24.79 3.09
N ILE A 234 8.77 25.08 2.57
CA ILE A 234 7.51 25.06 3.29
C ILE A 234 6.40 24.67 2.31
N ALA A 235 5.60 23.68 2.67
CA ALA A 235 4.36 23.35 1.96
C ALA A 235 3.22 23.13 2.94
N LEU A 236 2.03 23.54 2.55
CA LEU A 236 0.79 23.44 3.32
C LEU A 236 -0.26 22.70 2.50
N ASN A 237 -0.99 21.80 3.13
CA ASN A 237 -2.17 21.16 2.56
C ASN A 237 -3.28 21.22 3.60
N ALA A 238 -4.41 21.85 3.25
CA ALA A 238 -5.60 21.92 4.07
C ALA A 238 -6.78 21.27 3.34
N MET A 239 -7.55 20.44 4.00
CA MET A 239 -8.73 19.78 3.49
C MET A 239 -9.89 19.92 4.47
N PHE A 240 -11.10 20.06 3.90
CA PHE A 240 -12.34 20.07 4.62
C PHE A 240 -13.40 19.28 3.85
N ASN A 241 -14.23 18.51 4.54
CA ASN A 241 -15.30 17.72 3.93
C ASN A 241 -16.69 18.02 4.49
N SER A 242 -17.71 17.49 3.83
CA SER A 242 -19.12 17.67 4.20
C SER A 242 -19.51 17.07 5.55
N GLU A 243 -18.67 16.18 6.11
CA GLU A 243 -18.85 15.62 7.46
C GLU A 243 -18.14 16.45 8.53
N LEU A 244 -17.72 17.69 8.18
CA LEU A 244 -16.97 18.62 9.03
C LEU A 244 -15.67 18.02 9.58
N CYS A 245 -15.03 17.11 8.83
CA CYS A 245 -13.65 16.74 9.05
C CYS A 245 -12.75 17.85 8.49
N ALA A 246 -11.82 18.31 9.29
CA ALA A 246 -10.79 19.28 8.92
C ALA A 246 -9.41 18.64 9.09
N GLU A 247 -8.58 18.74 8.06
CA GLU A 247 -7.20 18.25 8.09
C GLU A 247 -6.23 19.32 7.62
N LEU A 248 -5.16 19.53 8.37
CA LEU A 248 -4.05 20.43 8.05
C LEU A 248 -2.74 19.64 8.07
N ASN A 249 -1.99 19.72 6.97
CA ASN A 249 -0.64 19.21 6.87
C ASN A 249 0.32 20.36 6.58
N ALA A 250 1.46 20.39 7.27
CA ALA A 250 2.57 21.27 6.99
C ALA A 250 3.85 20.43 6.84
N THR A 251 4.59 20.65 5.76
CA THR A 251 5.85 19.94 5.50
C THR A 251 6.93 20.94 5.12
N GLY A 252 8.18 20.64 5.44
CA GLY A 252 9.30 21.47 5.05
C GLY A 252 10.61 20.69 5.02
N GLY A 253 11.49 21.05 4.06
CA GLY A 253 12.79 20.46 3.90
C GLY A 253 13.87 21.54 3.71
N TRP A 254 15.00 21.43 4.44
CA TRP A 254 16.07 22.41 4.46
C TRP A 254 17.45 21.74 4.35
N ASN A 255 18.27 22.24 3.45
CA ASN A 255 19.69 21.91 3.42
C ASN A 255 20.42 22.79 4.43
N ILE A 256 21.06 22.18 5.43
CA ILE A 256 21.91 22.87 6.41
C ILE A 256 23.26 23.19 5.78
N ASN A 257 23.77 22.24 5.00
CA ASN A 257 24.95 22.36 4.15
C ASN A 257 24.86 21.29 3.03
N ASP A 258 25.87 21.21 2.19
CA ASP A 258 25.93 20.31 1.01
C ASP A 258 25.76 18.80 1.36
N ARG A 259 26.01 18.42 2.62
CA ARG A 259 25.99 17.03 3.09
C ARG A 259 24.85 16.72 4.05
N LEU A 260 24.31 17.74 4.72
CA LEU A 260 23.33 17.57 5.77
C LEU A 260 22.03 18.30 5.47
N SER A 261 20.94 17.59 5.44
CA SER A 261 19.61 18.15 5.31
C SER A 261 18.68 17.64 6.41
N THR A 262 17.65 18.42 6.71
CA THR A 262 16.61 18.06 7.68
C THR A 262 15.24 18.41 7.14
N GLY A 263 14.23 17.66 7.57
CA GLY A 263 12.84 17.92 7.26
C GLY A 263 11.94 17.73 8.45
N ALA A 264 10.84 18.48 8.47
CA ALA A 264 9.80 18.36 9.48
C ALA A 264 8.44 18.28 8.82
N MET A 265 7.56 17.47 9.40
CA MET A 265 6.20 17.28 8.92
C MET A 265 5.24 17.29 10.12
N LEU A 266 4.13 17.99 9.98
CA LEU A 266 3.07 18.12 10.98
C LEU A 266 1.74 17.77 10.31
N GLN A 267 0.91 16.96 10.99
CA GLN A 267 -0.51 16.78 10.67
C GLN A 267 -1.36 17.08 11.90
N TYR A 268 -2.45 17.79 11.67
CA TYR A 268 -3.57 17.88 12.60
C TYR A 268 -4.85 17.51 11.85
N ARG A 269 -5.63 16.57 12.39
CA ARG A 269 -6.94 16.17 11.90
C ARG A 269 -7.96 16.27 13.03
N ASN A 270 -9.12 16.83 12.74
CA ASN A 270 -10.25 16.92 13.65
C ASN A 270 -11.51 16.42 12.96
N GLU A 271 -12.24 15.54 13.64
CA GLU A 271 -13.59 15.09 13.31
C GLU A 271 -14.52 15.47 14.46
N SER A 272 -15.41 16.44 14.24
CA SER A 272 -16.15 17.08 15.32
C SER A 272 -17.65 16.81 15.34
N MET A 273 -18.22 16.28 14.23
CA MET A 273 -19.66 16.06 14.15
C MET A 273 -20.07 14.59 14.25
N GLU A 274 -21.29 14.41 14.71
CA GLU A 274 -21.98 13.13 14.73
C GLU A 274 -22.81 12.98 13.46
N HIS A 275 -22.59 11.89 12.74
CA HIS A 275 -23.38 11.50 11.60
C HIS A 275 -23.95 10.11 11.85
N ASP A 276 -25.25 9.96 11.62
CA ASP A 276 -25.99 8.71 11.65
C ASP A 276 -26.87 8.70 10.40
N GLN A 277 -26.27 8.33 9.26
CA GLN A 277 -26.92 8.39 7.95
C GLN A 277 -27.82 7.18 7.70
N ASN A 278 -27.66 6.12 8.49
CA ASN A 278 -28.46 4.87 8.40
C ASN A 278 -29.58 4.80 9.46
N ASN A 279 -29.61 5.77 10.39
CA ASN A 279 -30.63 5.93 11.47
C ASN A 279 -30.67 4.72 12.43
N ASP A 280 -29.53 4.15 12.75
CA ASP A 280 -29.41 3.06 13.72
C ASP A 280 -29.09 3.53 15.15
N GLY A 281 -28.90 4.84 15.32
CA GLY A 281 -28.60 5.48 16.60
C GLY A 281 -27.11 5.50 16.93
N PHE A 282 -26.25 4.91 16.11
CA PHE A 282 -24.80 4.93 16.25
C PHE A 282 -24.17 6.01 15.35
N MET A 283 -23.00 6.49 15.73
CA MET A 283 -22.19 7.33 14.85
C MET A 283 -21.59 6.47 13.75
N ASP A 284 -21.77 6.87 12.48
CA ASP A 284 -21.14 6.21 11.31
C ASP A 284 -19.61 6.30 11.38
N MET A 285 -19.10 7.44 11.87
CA MET A 285 -17.66 7.70 12.07
C MET A 285 -17.42 8.28 13.46
N PRO A 286 -16.36 7.84 14.16
CA PRO A 286 -16.03 8.39 15.46
C PRO A 286 -15.55 9.85 15.36
N LYS A 287 -15.90 10.66 16.34
CA LYS A 287 -15.29 11.98 16.55
C LYS A 287 -13.90 11.83 17.15
N GLY A 288 -13.04 12.80 16.93
CA GLY A 288 -11.72 12.78 17.57
C GLY A 288 -10.72 13.76 16.99
N ASN A 289 -9.53 13.67 17.52
CA ASN A 289 -8.39 14.48 17.10
C ASN A 289 -7.18 13.62 16.89
N ARG A 290 -6.41 13.94 15.85
CA ARG A 290 -5.12 13.35 15.60
C ARG A 290 -4.07 14.42 15.44
N ILE A 291 -2.95 14.23 16.13
CA ILE A 291 -1.73 15.03 15.98
C ILE A 291 -0.61 14.05 15.61
N ASN A 292 0.12 14.37 14.56
CA ASN A 292 1.20 13.55 14.05
C ASN A 292 2.39 14.46 13.70
N LEU A 293 3.54 14.16 14.24
CA LEU A 293 4.78 14.91 14.07
C LEU A 293 5.87 13.97 13.56
N LEU A 294 6.62 14.40 12.54
CA LEU A 294 7.76 13.67 12.03
C LEU A 294 8.92 14.64 11.81
N ASN A 295 10.10 14.24 12.24
CA ASN A 295 11.35 14.90 11.90
C ASN A 295 12.31 13.88 11.31
N ARG A 296 13.00 14.27 10.24
CA ARG A 296 14.00 13.42 9.60
C ARG A 296 15.27 14.21 9.28
N TRP A 297 16.38 13.49 9.31
CA TRP A 297 17.71 13.95 8.97
C TRP A 297 18.29 13.07 7.90
N TYR A 298 19.01 13.67 6.98
CA TYR A 298 19.72 13.01 5.91
C TYR A 298 21.11 13.57 5.82
N TYR A 299 22.12 12.71 5.95
CA TYR A 299 23.51 13.04 5.74
C TYR A 299 24.04 12.17 4.62
N THR A 300 24.74 12.77 3.65
CA THR A 300 25.41 12.05 2.57
C THR A 300 26.79 12.63 2.33
N ASP A 301 27.73 11.76 2.12
CA ASP A 301 29.10 12.06 1.67
C ASP A 301 29.44 11.06 0.58
N HIS A 302 30.61 11.13 -0.02
CA HIS A 302 31.05 10.26 -1.12
C HIS A 302 30.84 8.76 -0.82
N ASP A 303 31.21 8.31 0.37
CA ASP A 303 31.16 6.88 0.74
C ASP A 303 30.11 6.56 1.81
N TYR A 304 29.54 7.55 2.45
CA TYR A 304 28.70 7.35 3.62
C TYR A 304 27.36 8.08 3.53
N THR A 305 26.30 7.34 3.83
CA THR A 305 24.94 7.88 3.92
C THR A 305 24.32 7.53 5.26
N MET A 306 23.68 8.50 5.91
CA MET A 306 22.92 8.30 7.15
C MET A 306 21.53 8.91 7.00
N GLN A 307 20.53 8.18 7.46
CA GLN A 307 19.14 8.65 7.57
C GLN A 307 18.63 8.39 8.97
N LEU A 308 18.10 9.41 9.61
CA LEU A 308 17.40 9.32 10.89
C LEU A 308 15.97 9.84 10.70
N LEU A 309 15.00 9.12 11.21
CA LEU A 309 13.61 9.54 11.27
C LEU A 309 13.05 9.24 12.65
N VAL A 310 12.33 10.20 13.21
CA VAL A 310 11.56 10.05 14.44
C VAL A 310 10.16 10.60 14.22
N ARG A 311 9.16 9.84 14.66
CA ARG A 311 7.74 10.23 14.56
C ARG A 311 7.05 10.05 15.90
N GLY A 312 6.17 10.99 16.25
CA GLY A 312 5.26 10.92 17.38
C GLY A 312 3.81 11.12 16.94
N LEU A 313 2.90 10.31 17.45
CA LEU A 313 1.47 10.34 17.13
C LEU A 313 0.65 10.27 18.41
N TYR A 314 -0.40 11.07 18.44
CA TYR A 314 -1.54 10.93 19.36
C TYR A 314 -2.84 10.93 18.55
N ASP A 315 -3.72 9.96 18.80
CA ASP A 315 -5.01 9.78 18.13
C ASP A 315 -6.07 9.43 19.18
N ASP A 316 -7.12 10.24 19.31
CA ASP A 316 -8.28 9.94 20.15
C ASP A 316 -9.53 9.80 19.28
N ARG A 317 -10.34 8.78 19.56
CA ARG A 317 -11.56 8.44 18.85
C ARG A 317 -12.68 8.19 19.83
N ARG A 318 -13.84 8.81 19.61
CA ARG A 318 -15.04 8.69 20.42
C ARG A 318 -16.23 8.39 19.54
N GLY A 319 -16.76 7.20 19.67
CA GLY A 319 -17.86 6.68 18.90
C GLY A 319 -18.99 6.14 19.79
N GLY A 320 -19.78 5.26 19.21
CA GLY A 320 -20.94 4.66 19.86
C GLY A 320 -22.22 5.43 19.58
N GLN A 321 -23.16 5.42 20.51
CA GLN A 321 -24.49 6.02 20.31
C GLN A 321 -24.46 7.54 20.27
N THR A 322 -25.24 8.13 19.34
CA THR A 322 -25.32 9.55 19.08
C THR A 322 -25.97 10.31 20.22
N GLN A 323 -25.72 11.62 20.30
CA GLN A 323 -26.36 12.50 21.28
C GLN A 323 -27.90 12.54 21.12
N ALA A 324 -28.39 12.43 19.88
CA ALA A 324 -29.83 12.35 19.60
C ALA A 324 -30.45 11.08 20.21
N TRP A 325 -29.78 9.96 20.07
CA TRP A 325 -30.21 8.69 20.70
C TRP A 325 -30.20 8.80 22.23
N ARG A 326 -29.19 9.40 22.85
CA ARG A 326 -29.04 9.56 24.29
C ARG A 326 -30.17 10.43 24.87
N GLN A 327 -30.55 11.51 24.16
CA GLN A 327 -31.67 12.35 24.56
C GLN A 327 -33.01 11.62 24.47
N ALA A 328 -33.22 10.80 23.45
CA ALA A 328 -34.44 10.00 23.28
C ALA A 328 -34.56 8.83 24.25
N ASN A 329 -33.42 8.34 24.80
CA ASN A 329 -33.34 7.16 25.68
C ASN A 329 -32.58 7.50 26.98
N ALA A 330 -32.94 8.60 27.65
CA ALA A 330 -32.23 9.07 28.83
C ALA A 330 -32.25 8.11 30.04
N ASP A 331 -33.12 7.12 30.03
CA ASP A 331 -33.24 6.03 31.01
C ASP A 331 -32.34 4.83 30.73
N LYS A 332 -31.73 4.76 29.53
CA LYS A 332 -30.85 3.65 29.13
C LYS A 332 -29.37 4.07 29.26
N THR A 333 -28.52 3.07 29.51
CA THR A 333 -27.06 3.26 29.46
C THR A 333 -26.63 3.29 28.00
N PRO A 334 -25.94 4.35 27.55
CA PRO A 334 -25.43 4.42 26.19
C PRO A 334 -24.26 3.46 25.96
N TYR A 335 -24.11 2.98 24.74
CA TYR A 335 -22.93 2.24 24.30
C TYR A 335 -21.88 3.24 23.82
N ASP A 336 -20.82 3.36 24.60
CA ASP A 336 -19.69 4.26 24.32
C ASP A 336 -18.54 3.49 23.70
N ILE A 337 -17.86 4.14 22.75
CA ILE A 337 -16.57 3.72 22.23
C ILE A 337 -15.59 4.86 22.50
N ASP A 338 -14.48 4.54 23.16
CA ASP A 338 -13.39 5.47 23.42
C ASP A 338 -12.07 4.77 23.18
N ILE A 339 -11.25 5.31 22.25
CA ILE A 339 -9.99 4.71 21.85
C ILE A 339 -8.92 5.79 21.82
N ALA A 340 -7.96 5.70 22.73
CA ALA A 340 -6.83 6.59 22.80
C ALA A 340 -5.53 5.86 22.46
N THR A 341 -4.83 6.37 21.45
CA THR A 341 -3.57 5.80 20.96
C THR A 341 -2.44 6.81 21.11
N THR A 342 -1.33 6.34 21.66
CA THR A 342 -0.05 7.05 21.64
C THR A 342 1.00 6.17 20.97
N ARG A 343 1.72 6.72 20.00
CA ARG A 343 2.78 6.01 19.30
C ARG A 343 4.00 6.89 19.10
N ILE A 344 5.18 6.32 19.35
CA ILE A 344 6.47 6.90 19.00
C ILE A 344 7.22 5.85 18.22
N ASP A 345 7.71 6.19 17.03
CA ASP A 345 8.50 5.29 16.22
C ASP A 345 9.59 6.02 15.44
N GLY A 346 10.57 5.27 14.98
CA GLY A 346 11.65 5.84 14.20
C GLY A 346 12.65 4.80 13.72
N PHE A 347 13.58 5.26 12.90
CA PHE A 347 14.69 4.45 12.42
C PHE A 347 15.97 5.26 12.26
N LEU A 348 17.07 4.54 12.30
CA LEU A 348 18.41 5.01 11.90
C LEU A 348 18.94 4.03 10.85
N LYS A 349 19.31 4.56 9.69
CA LYS A 349 19.95 3.83 8.60
C LYS A 349 21.32 4.38 8.37
N ASN A 350 22.30 3.51 8.18
CA ASN A 350 23.66 3.85 7.83
C ASN A 350 24.10 2.98 6.66
N GLY A 351 24.69 3.58 5.66
CA GLY A 351 25.29 2.90 4.52
C GLY A 351 26.73 3.36 4.33
N TYR A 352 27.62 2.44 4.05
CA TYR A 352 29.01 2.73 3.71
C TYR A 352 29.41 1.93 2.47
N VAL A 353 29.96 2.61 1.47
CA VAL A 353 30.44 2.01 0.22
C VAL A 353 31.96 1.86 0.31
N PHE A 354 32.45 0.63 0.20
CA PHE A 354 33.87 0.31 0.24
C PHE A 354 34.52 0.36 -1.16
N ASP A 355 33.73 0.00 -2.17
CA ASP A 355 34.19 -0.11 -3.55
C ASP A 355 33.03 0.28 -4.48
N HIS A 356 33.14 1.44 -5.10
CA HIS A 356 32.13 1.97 -6.02
C HIS A 356 32.05 1.20 -7.34
N GLU A 357 33.18 0.62 -7.82
CA GLU A 357 33.18 -0.15 -9.07
C GLU A 357 32.40 -1.47 -8.93
N ARG A 358 32.50 -2.12 -7.77
CA ARG A 358 31.81 -3.36 -7.46
C ARG A 358 30.54 -3.16 -6.63
N GLY A 359 30.19 -1.91 -6.33
CA GLY A 359 29.06 -1.61 -5.45
C GLY A 359 29.15 -2.33 -4.09
N THR A 360 30.41 -2.60 -3.62
CA THR A 360 30.63 -3.33 -2.35
C THR A 360 30.33 -2.38 -1.20
N SER A 361 29.31 -2.73 -0.44
CA SER A 361 28.80 -1.85 0.61
C SER A 361 28.26 -2.63 1.81
N ILE A 362 28.15 -1.94 2.93
CA ILE A 362 27.43 -2.40 4.11
C ILE A 362 26.32 -1.42 4.45
N GLY A 363 25.14 -1.98 4.76
CA GLY A 363 23.99 -1.22 5.26
C GLY A 363 23.58 -1.72 6.64
N ILE A 364 23.31 -0.81 7.55
CA ILE A 364 22.79 -1.13 8.89
C ILE A 364 21.51 -0.31 9.10
N ILE A 365 20.41 -1.01 9.38
CA ILE A 365 19.12 -0.42 9.69
C ILE A 365 18.77 -0.81 11.12
N ALA A 366 18.52 0.18 11.95
CA ALA A 366 17.92 -0.01 13.29
C ALA A 366 16.59 0.75 13.33
N SER A 367 15.53 0.11 13.75
CA SER A 367 14.23 0.78 13.95
C SER A 367 13.56 0.29 15.21
N GLY A 368 12.62 1.10 15.73
CA GLY A 368 11.82 0.73 16.87
C GLY A 368 10.53 1.52 16.95
N ALA A 369 9.57 0.96 17.69
CA ALA A 369 8.33 1.65 17.99
C ALA A 369 7.85 1.29 19.40
N TYR A 370 7.21 2.26 20.03
CA TYR A 370 6.37 2.11 21.20
C TYR A 370 4.96 2.52 20.86
N HIS A 371 3.99 1.65 21.13
CA HIS A 371 2.58 1.86 20.85
C HIS A 371 1.77 1.50 22.09
N ARG A 372 0.94 2.40 22.55
CA ARG A 372 -0.02 2.19 23.62
C ARG A 372 -1.41 2.54 23.14
N GLN A 373 -2.35 1.64 23.37
CA GLN A 373 -3.76 1.82 23.06
C GLN A 373 -4.58 1.49 24.31
N ASN A 374 -5.46 2.41 24.70
CA ASN A 374 -6.48 2.17 25.71
C ASN A 374 -7.84 2.26 25.02
N SER A 375 -8.68 1.24 25.17
CA SER A 375 -9.92 1.16 24.41
C SER A 375 -11.09 0.68 25.26
N LEU A 376 -12.24 1.36 25.10
CA LEU A 376 -13.53 0.97 25.63
C LEU A 376 -14.49 0.69 24.47
N TYR A 377 -15.20 -0.43 24.53
CA TYR A 377 -16.26 -0.82 23.62
C TYR A 377 -17.49 -1.27 24.43
N GLY A 378 -18.37 -0.33 24.79
CA GLY A 378 -19.49 -0.58 25.68
C GLY A 378 -19.07 -1.13 27.06
N ALA A 379 -19.19 -2.45 27.26
CA ALA A 379 -18.79 -3.11 28.50
C ALA A 379 -17.42 -3.81 28.41
N THR A 380 -16.71 -3.66 27.31
CA THR A 380 -15.40 -4.31 27.06
C THR A 380 -14.30 -3.28 27.12
N ASN A 381 -13.30 -3.53 27.98
CA ASN A 381 -12.06 -2.76 28.03
C ASN A 381 -10.93 -3.58 27.41
N TYR A 382 -10.20 -2.99 26.47
CA TYR A 382 -9.00 -3.56 25.91
C TYR A 382 -7.88 -2.54 25.96
N ASP A 383 -6.92 -2.78 26.83
CA ASP A 383 -5.73 -1.96 27.00
C ASP A 383 -4.51 -2.76 26.58
N ALA A 384 -3.71 -2.19 25.69
CA ALA A 384 -2.56 -2.90 25.16
C ALA A 384 -1.37 -1.98 24.94
N THR A 385 -0.19 -2.53 25.18
CA THR A 385 1.11 -1.91 24.93
C THR A 385 1.95 -2.81 24.05
N GLN A 386 2.54 -2.25 23.02
CA GLN A 386 3.51 -2.93 22.16
C GLN A 386 4.80 -2.14 22.10
N GLY A 387 5.93 -2.84 22.30
CA GLY A 387 7.25 -2.36 21.96
C GLY A 387 7.85 -3.24 20.88
N ASN A 388 8.49 -2.65 19.87
CA ASN A 388 9.26 -3.44 18.93
C ASN A 388 10.64 -2.83 18.66
N ALA A 389 11.60 -3.69 18.30
CA ALA A 389 12.90 -3.29 17.81
C ALA A 389 13.30 -4.19 16.63
N TYR A 390 13.86 -3.59 15.63
CA TYR A 390 14.37 -4.27 14.45
C TYR A 390 15.79 -3.81 14.14
N LEU A 391 16.66 -4.78 13.89
CA LEU A 391 18.03 -4.56 13.42
C LEU A 391 18.24 -5.40 12.17
N ASN A 392 18.80 -4.80 11.13
CA ASN A 392 19.21 -5.48 9.91
C ASN A 392 20.58 -4.94 9.46
N ALA A 393 21.57 -5.83 9.40
CA ALA A 393 22.90 -5.54 8.89
C ALA A 393 23.12 -6.36 7.62
N MET A 394 23.34 -5.68 6.49
CA MET A 394 23.46 -6.30 5.18
C MET A 394 24.76 -5.90 4.50
N PHE A 395 25.40 -6.86 3.88
CA PHE A 395 26.54 -6.70 2.99
C PHE A 395 26.08 -6.96 1.57
N GLN A 396 26.51 -6.13 0.64
CA GLN A 396 26.18 -6.23 -0.77
C GLN A 396 27.45 -6.11 -1.61
N THR A 397 27.52 -6.89 -2.71
CA THR A 397 28.60 -6.78 -3.69
C THR A 397 28.17 -7.33 -5.04
N TYR A 398 28.76 -6.82 -6.12
CA TYR A 398 28.71 -7.44 -7.44
C TYR A 398 29.94 -8.28 -7.68
N PHE A 399 29.80 -9.45 -8.32
CA PHE A 399 30.93 -10.34 -8.62
C PHE A 399 31.60 -10.01 -9.97
N ASP A 400 30.91 -9.25 -10.81
CA ASP A 400 31.35 -8.85 -12.14
C ASP A 400 31.28 -7.34 -12.34
N THR A 401 32.02 -6.85 -13.32
CA THR A 401 32.06 -5.40 -13.69
C THR A 401 30.81 -4.95 -14.45
N GLU A 402 30.01 -5.89 -14.95
CA GLU A 402 28.78 -5.60 -15.70
C GLU A 402 27.55 -5.58 -14.78
N SER A 403 27.76 -5.66 -13.47
CA SER A 403 26.70 -5.64 -12.43
C SER A 403 25.59 -6.67 -12.63
N ARG A 404 25.93 -7.81 -13.29
CA ARG A 404 24.97 -8.89 -13.57
C ARG A 404 24.73 -9.80 -12.37
N HIS A 405 25.73 -10.00 -11.54
CA HIS A 405 25.76 -10.96 -10.43
C HIS A 405 25.89 -10.26 -9.10
N LYS A 406 24.77 -9.97 -8.46
CA LYS A 406 24.71 -9.28 -7.15
C LYS A 406 24.45 -10.29 -6.03
N LEU A 407 25.21 -10.20 -4.97
CA LEU A 407 24.95 -10.92 -3.72
C LEU A 407 24.61 -9.90 -2.62
N THR A 408 23.54 -10.17 -1.91
CA THR A 408 23.21 -9.48 -0.65
C THR A 408 23.12 -10.54 0.45
N ALA A 409 23.88 -10.39 1.51
CA ALA A 409 23.84 -11.31 2.66
C ALA A 409 23.83 -10.51 3.95
N GLY A 410 23.21 -11.05 5.00
CA GLY A 410 23.09 -10.27 6.22
C GLY A 410 22.54 -11.02 7.41
N LEU A 411 22.48 -10.26 8.50
CA LEU A 411 21.94 -10.65 9.79
C LEU A 411 20.76 -9.76 10.14
N SER A 412 19.75 -10.34 10.75
CA SER A 412 18.62 -9.55 11.25
C SER A 412 18.23 -9.99 12.66
N PHE A 413 17.56 -9.08 13.33
CA PHE A 413 17.01 -9.33 14.66
C PHE A 413 15.68 -8.58 14.78
N ASN A 414 14.63 -9.31 15.14
CA ASN A 414 13.33 -8.75 15.50
C ASN A 414 13.08 -9.01 16.98
N TYR A 415 12.56 -8.01 17.68
CA TYR A 415 12.06 -8.11 19.03
C TYR A 415 10.68 -7.49 19.09
N ASP A 416 9.72 -8.22 19.65
CA ASP A 416 8.35 -7.77 19.88
C ASP A 416 7.96 -8.04 21.33
N PHE A 417 7.57 -6.99 22.01
CA PHE A 417 6.97 -7.02 23.33
C PHE A 417 5.49 -6.67 23.20
N TYR A 418 4.63 -7.46 23.83
CA TYR A 418 3.20 -7.16 23.97
C TYR A 418 2.80 -7.34 25.41
N ASP A 419 1.95 -6.44 25.89
CA ASP A 419 1.26 -6.49 27.16
C ASP A 419 -0.20 -6.14 26.91
N GLU A 420 -1.09 -7.15 27.02
CA GLU A 420 -2.49 -7.08 26.60
C GLU A 420 -3.40 -7.43 27.77
N HIS A 421 -4.35 -6.55 28.04
CA HIS A 421 -5.38 -6.69 29.08
C HIS A 421 -6.75 -6.55 28.45
N LEU A 422 -7.54 -7.62 28.43
CA LEU A 422 -8.93 -7.62 27.98
C LEU A 422 -9.85 -7.95 29.14
N ALA A 423 -10.63 -7.00 29.58
CA ALA A 423 -11.68 -7.19 30.58
C ALA A 423 -13.06 -7.16 29.90
N THR A 424 -13.75 -8.28 29.91
CA THR A 424 -15.07 -8.43 29.24
C THR A 424 -15.85 -9.59 29.82
N ASN A 425 -17.18 -9.46 29.88
CA ASN A 425 -18.08 -10.55 30.24
C ASN A 425 -18.29 -11.58 29.11
N ARG A 426 -17.64 -11.41 27.98
CA ARG A 426 -17.68 -12.30 26.81
C ARG A 426 -16.60 -13.39 26.80
N LEU A 427 -15.74 -13.38 27.79
CA LEU A 427 -14.79 -14.46 28.08
C LEU A 427 -15.28 -15.28 29.26
N ALA A 428 -15.14 -16.59 29.22
CA ALA A 428 -15.51 -17.48 30.33
C ALA A 428 -14.77 -17.11 31.62
N ALA A 429 -13.51 -16.66 31.52
CA ALA A 429 -12.69 -16.17 32.63
C ALA A 429 -12.97 -14.72 33.04
N GLY A 430 -13.74 -13.96 32.23
CA GLY A 430 -13.97 -12.52 32.42
C GLY A 430 -12.77 -11.61 32.19
N LEU A 431 -11.58 -12.13 32.18
CA LEU A 431 -10.31 -11.41 32.02
C LEU A 431 -9.33 -12.23 31.20
N PHE A 432 -8.61 -11.55 30.30
CA PHE A 432 -7.45 -12.09 29.58
C PHE A 432 -6.28 -11.14 29.81
N ASP A 433 -5.23 -11.67 30.40
CA ASP A 433 -3.96 -10.98 30.66
C ASP A 433 -2.85 -11.75 29.98
N GLN A 434 -2.14 -11.13 29.07
CA GLN A 434 -1.01 -11.77 28.39
C GLN A 434 0.15 -10.81 28.22
N THR A 435 1.32 -11.21 28.71
CA THR A 435 2.59 -10.57 28.37
C THR A 435 3.39 -11.50 27.48
N ARG A 436 3.82 -11.01 26.31
CA ARG A 436 4.61 -11.78 25.34
C ARG A 436 5.90 -11.06 25.00
N ASN A 437 7.02 -11.78 25.06
CA ASN A 437 8.34 -11.33 24.61
C ASN A 437 8.83 -12.26 23.52
N GLU A 438 8.79 -11.84 22.30
CA GLU A 438 9.26 -12.63 21.16
C GLU A 438 10.51 -12.00 20.56
N PHE A 439 11.55 -12.81 20.36
CA PHE A 439 12.74 -12.39 19.64
C PHE A 439 13.11 -13.41 18.56
N THR A 440 13.50 -12.88 17.42
CA THR A 440 13.75 -13.68 16.22
C THR A 440 15.03 -13.18 15.54
N PRO A 441 16.22 -13.70 15.94
CA PRO A 441 17.43 -13.55 15.16
C PRO A 441 17.35 -14.36 13.87
N GLY A 442 17.96 -13.86 12.80
CA GLY A 442 17.96 -14.51 11.50
C GLY A 442 19.20 -14.18 10.68
N ILE A 443 19.49 -15.07 9.74
CA ILE A 443 20.51 -14.88 8.70
C ILE A 443 19.86 -15.02 7.34
N PHE A 444 20.34 -14.28 6.36
CA PHE A 444 19.81 -14.35 5.00
C PHE A 444 20.89 -14.18 3.95
N ALA A 445 20.62 -14.72 2.77
CA ALA A 445 21.37 -14.46 1.55
C ALA A 445 20.41 -14.38 0.38
N GLU A 446 20.63 -13.42 -0.50
CA GLU A 446 19.85 -13.19 -1.70
C GLU A 446 20.80 -12.95 -2.87
N TYR A 447 20.56 -13.64 -3.96
CA TYR A 447 21.31 -13.54 -5.20
C TYR A 447 20.41 -12.99 -6.29
N ASP A 448 20.82 -11.86 -6.87
CA ASP A 448 20.16 -11.22 -8.02
C ASP A 448 21.05 -11.39 -9.24
N PHE A 449 20.49 -12.01 -10.28
CA PHE A 449 21.13 -12.20 -11.55
C PHE A 449 20.35 -11.48 -12.64
N LYS A 450 21.05 -10.66 -13.43
CA LYS A 450 20.49 -9.95 -14.58
C LYS A 450 21.30 -10.30 -15.82
N TYR A 451 20.61 -10.73 -16.86
CA TYR A 451 21.20 -10.96 -18.18
C TYR A 451 20.47 -10.07 -19.19
N ASP A 452 21.13 -9.00 -19.59
CA ASP A 452 20.55 -7.92 -20.37
C ASP A 452 19.18 -7.52 -19.77
N GLU A 453 18.34 -6.87 -20.53
CA GLU A 453 16.95 -6.64 -20.14
C GLU A 453 16.06 -7.88 -20.36
N LYS A 454 16.64 -9.03 -20.73
CA LYS A 454 15.87 -10.23 -21.11
C LYS A 454 15.55 -11.15 -19.96
N LEU A 455 16.45 -11.29 -18.98
CA LEU A 455 16.28 -12.22 -17.88
C LEU A 455 16.73 -11.57 -16.57
N SER A 456 15.87 -11.62 -15.57
CA SER A 456 16.21 -11.26 -14.19
C SER A 456 15.76 -12.37 -13.26
N LEU A 457 16.63 -12.79 -12.37
CA LEU A 457 16.42 -13.88 -11.44
C LEU A 457 16.78 -13.40 -10.03
N LEU A 458 15.88 -13.57 -9.07
CA LEU A 458 16.10 -13.28 -7.67
C LEU A 458 15.85 -14.55 -6.86
N VAL A 459 16.89 -15.04 -6.19
CA VAL A 459 16.84 -16.23 -5.33
C VAL A 459 17.28 -15.85 -3.94
N GLY A 460 16.40 -16.01 -2.98
CA GLY A 460 16.68 -15.70 -1.59
C GLY A 460 16.43 -16.89 -0.67
N VAL A 461 17.24 -17.01 0.36
CA VAL A 461 17.02 -17.94 1.46
C VAL A 461 17.29 -17.22 2.78
N ARG A 462 16.44 -17.50 3.75
CA ARG A 462 16.51 -16.93 5.07
C ARG A 462 16.25 -18.01 6.10
N ALA A 463 17.02 -18.03 7.19
CA ALA A 463 16.79 -18.91 8.34
C ALA A 463 16.67 -18.04 9.60
N ASP A 464 15.58 -18.22 10.32
CA ASP A 464 15.23 -17.47 11.52
C ASP A 464 14.96 -18.43 12.68
N TRP A 465 15.23 -17.99 13.90
CA TRP A 465 14.91 -18.73 15.09
C TRP A 465 14.08 -17.89 16.05
N SER A 466 12.84 -18.31 16.29
CA SER A 466 11.97 -17.68 17.29
C SER A 466 12.05 -18.43 18.61
N ASN A 467 12.13 -17.70 19.73
CA ASN A 467 12.04 -18.30 21.06
C ASN A 467 10.70 -18.99 21.33
N TYR A 468 9.67 -18.72 20.52
CA TYR A 468 8.34 -19.34 20.62
C TYR A 468 8.15 -20.52 19.67
N TYR A 469 8.69 -20.43 18.45
CA TYR A 469 8.38 -21.38 17.35
C TYR A 469 9.60 -22.17 16.87
N GLY A 470 10.80 -21.86 17.39
CA GLY A 470 12.03 -22.55 16.99
C GLY A 470 12.55 -22.09 15.63
N LEU A 471 13.29 -22.97 14.96
CA LEU A 471 13.94 -22.69 13.69
C LEU A 471 12.97 -22.86 12.51
N PHE A 472 12.95 -21.88 11.60
CA PHE A 472 12.22 -21.96 10.34
C PHE A 472 13.02 -21.32 9.19
N CYS A 473 12.68 -21.72 7.96
CA CYS A 473 13.40 -21.31 6.76
C CYS A 473 12.44 -20.74 5.73
N THR A 474 12.82 -19.61 5.13
CA THR A 474 12.02 -18.86 4.16
C THR A 474 12.75 -18.79 2.80
N PRO A 475 12.66 -19.82 1.95
CA PRO A 475 13.12 -19.74 0.57
C PRO A 475 12.14 -18.91 -0.27
N ARG A 476 12.69 -18.09 -1.18
CA ARG A 476 11.95 -17.31 -2.17
C ARG A 476 12.65 -17.31 -3.51
N PHE A 477 11.86 -17.36 -4.56
CA PHE A 477 12.33 -17.39 -5.94
C PHE A 477 11.46 -16.48 -6.79
N ASN A 478 12.08 -15.59 -7.56
CA ASN A 478 11.39 -14.72 -8.51
C ASN A 478 12.18 -14.74 -9.82
N ILE A 479 11.49 -14.83 -10.93
CA ILE A 479 12.07 -14.79 -12.27
C ILE A 479 11.24 -13.85 -13.14
N ARG A 480 11.93 -13.06 -13.95
CA ARG A 480 11.37 -12.29 -15.04
C ARG A 480 12.06 -12.70 -16.34
N TYR A 481 11.27 -12.94 -17.37
CA TYR A 481 11.72 -13.23 -18.72
C TYR A 481 11.04 -12.28 -19.72
N SER A 482 11.83 -11.52 -20.47
CA SER A 482 11.36 -10.55 -21.45
C SER A 482 12.13 -10.75 -22.75
N PRO A 483 11.76 -11.73 -23.59
CA PRO A 483 12.46 -12.03 -24.84
C PRO A 483 12.37 -10.89 -25.85
N TRP A 484 11.34 -10.04 -25.72
CA TRP A 484 11.09 -8.85 -26.53
C TRP A 484 10.68 -7.70 -25.63
N THR A 485 10.99 -6.47 -25.99
CA THR A 485 10.66 -5.25 -25.23
C THR A 485 9.17 -5.06 -24.96
N TRP A 486 8.33 -5.61 -25.85
CA TRP A 486 6.88 -5.53 -25.77
C TRP A 486 6.23 -6.63 -24.93
N TRP A 487 6.97 -7.63 -24.42
CA TRP A 487 6.42 -8.73 -23.63
C TRP A 487 7.27 -9.05 -22.42
N ASN A 488 6.64 -9.13 -21.28
CA ASN A 488 7.24 -9.42 -19.99
C ASN A 488 6.47 -10.54 -19.29
N LEU A 489 7.17 -11.59 -18.88
CA LEU A 489 6.65 -12.73 -18.14
C LEU A 489 7.36 -12.82 -16.81
N ARG A 490 6.61 -12.96 -15.70
CA ARG A 490 7.17 -13.17 -14.36
C ARG A 490 6.56 -14.40 -13.71
N ALA A 491 7.35 -15.06 -12.88
CA ALA A 491 6.87 -16.09 -11.97
C ALA A 491 7.56 -15.95 -10.62
N SER A 492 6.84 -16.27 -9.57
CA SER A 492 7.33 -16.23 -8.20
C SER A 492 6.83 -17.40 -7.38
N VAL A 493 7.64 -17.86 -6.44
CA VAL A 493 7.22 -18.84 -5.43
C VAL A 493 8.04 -18.64 -4.15
N GLY A 494 7.41 -18.80 -2.99
CA GLY A 494 8.12 -18.74 -1.73
C GLY A 494 7.24 -18.94 -0.52
N LEU A 495 7.89 -19.11 0.62
CA LEU A 495 7.26 -19.27 1.91
C LEU A 495 7.14 -17.92 2.63
N GLY A 496 6.08 -17.78 3.41
CA GLY A 496 5.88 -16.71 4.37
C GLY A 496 5.49 -17.28 5.72
N TYR A 497 5.94 -16.63 6.78
CA TYR A 497 5.64 -17.00 8.17
C TYR A 497 5.13 -15.79 8.93
N ARG A 498 4.27 -16.00 9.92
CA ARG A 498 3.78 -14.94 10.78
C ARG A 498 3.50 -15.46 12.18
N SER A 499 3.88 -14.69 13.20
CA SER A 499 3.46 -14.93 14.58
C SER A 499 2.07 -14.29 14.78
N PRO A 500 1.01 -15.06 15.03
CA PRO A 500 -0.33 -14.50 15.18
C PRO A 500 -0.47 -13.71 16.49
N ASN A 501 -1.24 -12.62 16.45
CA ASN A 501 -1.73 -11.91 17.61
C ASN A 501 -3.27 -11.87 17.54
N VAL A 502 -3.89 -12.92 18.08
CA VAL A 502 -5.28 -13.29 17.76
C VAL A 502 -6.28 -12.17 18.07
N LEU A 503 -6.13 -11.51 19.22
CA LEU A 503 -7.05 -10.42 19.62
C LEU A 503 -6.82 -9.17 18.77
N THR A 504 -5.58 -8.74 18.62
CA THR A 504 -5.22 -7.57 17.81
C THR A 504 -5.57 -7.77 16.34
N ASP A 505 -5.28 -8.95 15.78
CA ASP A 505 -5.56 -9.28 14.38
C ASP A 505 -7.06 -9.31 14.04
N ASN A 506 -7.91 -9.44 15.05
CA ASN A 506 -9.36 -9.53 14.94
C ASN A 506 -10.08 -8.49 15.82
N ALA A 507 -9.50 -7.33 16.03
CA ALA A 507 -10.02 -6.30 16.94
C ALA A 507 -11.46 -5.83 16.62
N ALA A 508 -11.95 -6.02 15.40
CA ALA A 508 -13.34 -5.77 15.01
C ALA A 508 -14.36 -6.50 15.91
N ILE A 509 -13.99 -7.66 16.46
CA ILE A 509 -14.86 -8.42 17.38
C ILE A 509 -15.16 -7.68 18.68
N PHE A 510 -14.33 -6.71 19.07
CA PHE A 510 -14.59 -5.90 20.27
C PHE A 510 -15.83 -5.02 20.11
N ALA A 511 -16.19 -4.67 18.88
CA ALA A 511 -17.43 -3.98 18.55
C ALA A 511 -18.62 -4.94 18.35
N SER A 512 -18.62 -6.11 19.00
CA SER A 512 -19.73 -7.07 19.01
C SER A 512 -19.90 -7.68 20.39
N ASN A 513 -21.00 -8.38 20.63
CA ASN A 513 -21.22 -9.12 21.89
C ASN A 513 -21.07 -10.64 21.73
N ARG A 514 -20.40 -11.09 20.67
CA ARG A 514 -20.04 -12.51 20.50
C ARG A 514 -19.15 -12.98 21.65
N GLN A 515 -19.41 -14.20 22.13
CA GLN A 515 -18.52 -14.86 23.11
C GLN A 515 -17.18 -15.16 22.45
N ILE A 516 -16.08 -14.84 23.11
CA ILE A 516 -14.72 -15.08 22.61
C ILE A 516 -14.23 -16.40 23.19
N VAL A 517 -13.94 -17.37 22.31
CA VAL A 517 -13.44 -18.69 22.69
C VAL A 517 -12.04 -18.86 22.08
N LEU A 518 -11.05 -19.00 22.91
CA LEU A 518 -9.69 -19.34 22.52
C LEU A 518 -9.45 -20.81 22.80
N THR A 519 -9.22 -21.64 21.76
CA THR A 519 -9.01 -23.08 21.93
C THR A 519 -7.60 -23.43 22.38
N GLU A 520 -6.67 -22.48 22.23
CA GLU A 520 -5.27 -22.64 22.52
C GLU A 520 -4.79 -21.56 23.48
N GLU A 521 -3.89 -21.88 24.39
CA GLU A 521 -3.14 -20.89 25.17
C GLU A 521 -2.11 -20.17 24.29
N ARG A 522 -1.57 -20.87 23.30
CA ARG A 522 -0.64 -20.35 22.29
C ARG A 522 -0.97 -20.93 20.94
N PHE A 523 -1.28 -20.07 20.00
CA PHE A 523 -1.55 -20.43 18.60
C PHE A 523 -0.25 -20.76 17.87
N ALA A 524 -0.35 -21.65 16.89
CA ALA A 524 0.77 -22.06 16.04
C ALA A 524 1.25 -20.88 15.17
N GLN A 525 2.53 -20.91 14.80
CA GLN A 525 3.05 -19.97 13.81
C GLN A 525 2.35 -20.19 12.47
N GLU A 526 1.77 -19.15 11.91
CA GLU A 526 1.14 -19.22 10.60
C GLU A 526 2.20 -19.41 9.52
N ARG A 527 1.93 -20.30 8.59
CA ARG A 527 2.84 -20.67 7.50
C ARG A 527 2.08 -20.88 6.21
N ALA A 528 2.51 -20.21 5.16
CA ALA A 528 1.92 -20.36 3.85
C ALA A 528 2.96 -20.36 2.74
N ILE A 529 2.61 -21.00 1.61
CA ILE A 529 3.32 -20.89 0.34
C ILE A 529 2.48 -20.03 -0.60
N ASN A 530 3.13 -19.07 -1.25
CA ASN A 530 2.53 -18.28 -2.32
C ASN A 530 3.27 -18.58 -3.63
N ALA A 531 2.52 -18.81 -4.69
CA ALA A 531 3.04 -18.97 -6.05
C ALA A 531 2.24 -18.08 -7.01
N GLY A 532 2.93 -17.42 -7.93
CA GLY A 532 2.31 -16.50 -8.87
C GLY A 532 2.95 -16.50 -10.23
N ILE A 533 2.14 -16.16 -11.23
CA ILE A 533 2.58 -15.91 -12.59
C ILE A 533 1.90 -14.62 -13.06
N SER A 534 2.66 -13.77 -13.76
CA SER A 534 2.12 -12.57 -14.38
C SER A 534 2.71 -12.35 -15.76
N THR A 535 1.92 -11.79 -16.65
CA THR A 535 2.35 -11.39 -17.99
C THR A 535 1.92 -9.96 -18.27
N THR A 536 2.77 -9.20 -18.95
CA THR A 536 2.48 -7.84 -19.37
C THR A 536 2.88 -7.67 -20.83
N PHE A 537 1.97 -7.10 -21.61
CA PHE A 537 2.18 -6.74 -23.01
C PHE A 537 2.18 -5.22 -23.13
N TYR A 538 3.20 -4.67 -23.78
CA TYR A 538 3.35 -3.27 -24.12
C TYR A 538 3.15 -3.13 -25.62
N ILE A 539 1.96 -2.77 -26.04
CA ILE A 539 1.56 -2.76 -27.44
C ILE A 539 1.64 -1.33 -27.96
N PRO A 540 2.59 -1.01 -28.86
CA PRO A 540 2.70 0.31 -29.43
C PRO A 540 1.50 0.58 -30.35
N LEU A 541 0.85 1.73 -30.17
CA LEU A 541 -0.28 2.23 -30.95
C LEU A 541 0.05 3.62 -31.50
N GLY A 542 0.97 3.71 -32.47
CA GLY A 542 1.54 4.96 -32.94
C GLY A 542 2.44 5.58 -31.85
N SER A 543 2.21 6.83 -31.49
CA SER A 543 2.90 7.52 -30.39
C SER A 543 2.38 7.17 -29.00
N LYS A 544 1.67 6.07 -28.83
CA LYS A 544 1.04 5.66 -27.57
C LYS A 544 1.31 4.20 -27.31
N GLU A 545 1.26 3.82 -26.05
CA GLU A 545 1.41 2.44 -25.62
C GLU A 545 0.15 1.96 -24.91
N LEU A 546 -0.36 0.82 -25.31
CA LEU A 546 -1.39 0.08 -24.59
C LEU A 546 -0.70 -0.98 -23.74
N GLN A 547 -0.77 -0.84 -22.43
CA GLN A 547 -0.31 -1.84 -21.50
C GLN A 547 -1.46 -2.80 -21.15
N LEU A 548 -1.26 -4.09 -21.39
CA LEU A 548 -2.15 -5.16 -20.98
C LEU A 548 -1.41 -6.07 -20.01
N SER A 549 -1.95 -6.26 -18.83
CA SER A 549 -1.39 -7.19 -17.85
C SER A 549 -2.42 -8.19 -17.36
N ALA A 550 -1.97 -9.39 -17.05
CA ALA A 550 -2.75 -10.41 -16.37
C ALA A 550 -1.87 -11.15 -15.39
N ASP A 551 -2.39 -11.42 -14.21
CA ASP A 551 -1.69 -12.19 -13.19
C ASP A 551 -2.62 -13.20 -12.51
N TYR A 552 -2.02 -14.28 -12.01
CA TYR A 552 -2.68 -15.26 -11.17
C TYR A 552 -1.75 -15.62 -10.01
N TYR A 553 -2.26 -15.52 -8.79
CA TYR A 553 -1.58 -15.88 -7.56
C TYR A 553 -2.38 -16.90 -6.79
N TYR A 554 -1.69 -17.91 -6.25
CA TYR A 554 -2.27 -18.92 -5.38
C TYR A 554 -1.49 -19.00 -4.07
N THR A 555 -2.21 -18.80 -2.96
CA THR A 555 -1.67 -18.93 -1.60
C THR A 555 -2.30 -20.16 -0.95
N HIS A 556 -1.48 -21.05 -0.42
CA HIS A 556 -1.91 -22.20 0.36
C HIS A 556 -1.33 -22.10 1.78
N PHE A 557 -2.19 -22.22 2.77
CA PHE A 557 -1.79 -22.23 4.16
C PHE A 557 -1.54 -23.66 4.62
N PHE A 558 -0.37 -23.88 5.21
CA PHE A 558 -0.07 -25.10 5.94
C PHE A 558 -0.57 -25.00 7.38
N GLU A 559 -0.58 -23.76 7.92
CA GLU A 559 -1.10 -23.43 9.24
C GLU A 559 -1.56 -21.97 9.27
N CYS A 560 -2.70 -21.71 9.87
CA CYS A 560 -3.19 -20.36 10.15
C CYS A 560 -4.23 -20.38 11.28
N VAL A 561 -4.46 -19.21 11.86
CA VAL A 561 -5.57 -19.05 12.81
C VAL A 561 -6.89 -18.94 12.05
N VAL A 562 -7.86 -19.72 12.47
CA VAL A 562 -9.24 -19.71 11.97
C VAL A 562 -10.13 -19.03 12.99
N ALA A 563 -10.84 -17.99 12.58
CA ALA A 563 -11.90 -17.36 13.35
C ALA A 563 -13.23 -17.92 12.87
N ASP A 564 -13.78 -18.87 13.60
CA ASP A 564 -15.06 -19.52 13.31
C ASP A 564 -16.21 -18.72 13.93
N MET A 565 -16.99 -18.07 13.08
CA MET A 565 -18.23 -17.37 13.41
C MET A 565 -19.46 -18.06 12.83
N ASP A 566 -19.28 -19.25 12.25
CA ASP A 566 -20.33 -20.02 11.59
C ASP A 566 -20.92 -21.10 12.51
N SER A 567 -20.10 -21.71 13.37
CA SER A 567 -20.53 -22.80 14.25
C SER A 567 -21.53 -22.34 15.31
N ASP A 568 -21.43 -21.08 15.75
CA ASP A 568 -22.37 -20.44 16.65
C ASP A 568 -22.48 -18.94 16.32
N PRO A 569 -23.67 -18.43 16.00
CA PRO A 569 -23.87 -17.03 15.63
C PRO A 569 -23.56 -16.01 16.74
N HIS A 570 -23.53 -16.45 18.01
CA HIS A 570 -23.24 -15.62 19.17
C HIS A 570 -21.83 -15.81 19.73
N SER A 571 -20.96 -16.54 19.00
CA SER A 571 -19.57 -16.80 19.39
C SER A 571 -18.61 -16.51 18.26
N VAL A 572 -17.35 -16.31 18.62
CA VAL A 572 -16.22 -16.43 17.74
C VAL A 572 -15.22 -17.42 18.37
N ILE A 573 -14.94 -18.50 17.66
CA ILE A 573 -14.04 -19.55 18.13
C ILE A 573 -12.74 -19.43 17.36
N PHE A 574 -11.65 -19.11 18.06
CA PHE A 574 -10.31 -19.07 17.50
C PHE A 574 -9.63 -20.42 17.68
N SER A 575 -9.20 -21.02 16.58
CA SER A 575 -8.49 -22.30 16.57
C SER A 575 -7.34 -22.29 15.56
N ASN A 576 -6.40 -23.21 15.71
CA ASN A 576 -5.46 -23.53 14.65
C ASN A 576 -6.16 -24.23 13.50
N LEU A 577 -5.62 -24.13 12.27
CA LEU A 577 -6.17 -24.81 11.08
C LEU A 577 -6.08 -26.34 11.21
N ASN A 578 -5.04 -26.84 11.88
CA ASN A 578 -4.75 -28.26 12.09
C ASN A 578 -4.78 -29.05 10.74
N ASP A 579 -5.61 -30.11 10.66
CA ASP A 579 -5.80 -30.93 9.44
C ASP A 579 -6.73 -30.30 8.41
N GLY A 580 -7.20 -29.06 8.64
CA GLY A 580 -8.05 -28.32 7.73
C GLY A 580 -7.30 -27.85 6.48
N ARG A 581 -8.04 -27.18 5.58
CA ARG A 581 -7.50 -26.57 4.36
C ARG A 581 -7.85 -25.09 4.33
N ALA A 582 -6.87 -24.25 3.99
CA ALA A 582 -7.10 -22.84 3.72
C ALA A 582 -6.28 -22.41 2.50
N TYR A 583 -6.90 -21.67 1.58
CA TYR A 583 -6.25 -21.16 0.39
C TYR A 583 -6.91 -19.90 -0.15
N ALA A 584 -6.16 -19.17 -0.98
CA ALA A 584 -6.64 -18.04 -1.77
C ALA A 584 -6.11 -18.12 -3.20
N GLY A 585 -7.01 -18.17 -4.19
CA GLY A 585 -6.72 -18.06 -5.61
C GLY A 585 -7.18 -16.69 -6.13
N ASN A 586 -6.31 -15.95 -6.83
CA ASN A 586 -6.63 -14.61 -7.31
C ASN A 586 -6.17 -14.44 -8.75
N PHE A 587 -7.09 -14.00 -9.59
CA PHE A 587 -6.83 -13.59 -10.95
C PHE A 587 -7.06 -12.08 -11.08
N GLN A 588 -6.16 -11.36 -11.74
CA GLN A 588 -6.34 -9.96 -12.10
C GLN A 588 -5.95 -9.74 -13.56
N ALA A 589 -6.72 -8.94 -14.26
CA ALA A 589 -6.38 -8.42 -15.58
C ALA A 589 -6.54 -6.89 -15.58
N GLU A 590 -5.63 -6.20 -16.25
CA GLU A 590 -5.60 -4.74 -16.30
C GLU A 590 -5.21 -4.28 -17.71
N ALA A 591 -5.86 -3.22 -18.18
CA ALA A 591 -5.56 -2.52 -19.42
C ALA A 591 -5.40 -1.03 -19.12
N SER A 592 -4.26 -0.45 -19.48
CA SER A 592 -3.97 0.98 -19.28
C SER A 592 -3.49 1.61 -20.58
N ILE A 593 -3.99 2.79 -20.92
CA ILE A 593 -3.67 3.52 -22.14
C ILE A 593 -3.80 5.02 -21.94
N GLU A 594 -2.93 5.80 -22.58
CA GLU A 594 -3.16 7.22 -22.83
C GLU A 594 -3.98 7.38 -24.13
N ILE A 595 -5.29 7.67 -23.99
CA ILE A 595 -6.23 7.79 -25.13
C ILE A 595 -5.90 9.00 -25.98
N LEU A 596 -5.69 10.16 -25.34
CA LEU A 596 -5.23 11.41 -25.93
C LEU A 596 -4.16 12.00 -25.03
N ARG A 597 -3.30 12.89 -25.54
CA ARG A 597 -2.28 13.54 -24.73
C ARG A 597 -2.89 14.16 -23.47
N GLY A 598 -2.43 13.66 -22.31
CA GLY A 598 -2.96 14.06 -21.01
C GLY A 598 -4.26 13.38 -20.60
N TRP A 599 -4.78 12.43 -21.37
CA TRP A 599 -5.95 11.62 -21.01
C TRP A 599 -5.60 10.15 -20.88
N THR A 600 -5.44 9.69 -19.66
CA THR A 600 -5.17 8.29 -19.32
C THR A 600 -6.43 7.56 -18.87
N MET A 601 -6.52 6.28 -19.18
CA MET A 601 -7.59 5.40 -18.74
C MET A 601 -7.03 4.04 -18.36
N THR A 602 -7.48 3.53 -17.22
CA THR A 602 -7.15 2.18 -16.75
C THR A 602 -8.44 1.40 -16.46
N LEU A 603 -8.51 0.20 -16.96
CA LEU A 603 -9.57 -0.77 -16.71
C LEU A 603 -8.95 -1.96 -16.01
N ALA A 604 -9.51 -2.38 -14.88
CA ALA A 604 -9.04 -3.59 -14.21
C ALA A 604 -10.21 -4.46 -13.73
N TYR A 605 -9.97 -5.77 -13.74
CA TYR A 605 -10.88 -6.75 -13.20
C TYR A 605 -10.10 -7.77 -12.38
N ARG A 606 -10.57 -8.05 -11.18
CA ARG A 606 -10.01 -9.06 -10.28
C ARG A 606 -11.08 -10.03 -9.84
N MET A 607 -10.73 -11.31 -9.73
CA MET A 607 -11.55 -12.37 -9.17
C MET A 607 -10.79 -13.09 -8.06
N SER A 608 -11.46 -13.39 -6.94
CA SER A 608 -10.89 -14.03 -5.76
C SER A 608 -11.73 -15.26 -5.36
N ASP A 609 -11.03 -16.39 -5.17
CA ASP A 609 -11.61 -17.62 -4.56
C ASP A 609 -10.83 -17.91 -3.28
N VAL A 610 -11.42 -17.55 -2.14
CA VAL A 610 -10.78 -17.70 -0.82
C VAL A 610 -11.63 -18.65 0.03
N LYS A 611 -11.03 -19.77 0.42
CA LYS A 611 -11.71 -20.78 1.22
C LYS A 611 -10.85 -21.21 2.40
N GLN A 612 -11.54 -21.54 3.48
CA GLN A 612 -10.95 -22.14 4.68
C GLN A 612 -11.88 -23.17 5.29
N THR A 613 -11.32 -24.13 5.99
CA THR A 613 -12.11 -25.10 6.78
C THR A 613 -12.66 -24.40 8.02
N ILE A 614 -13.98 -24.37 8.14
CA ILE A 614 -14.74 -23.80 9.24
C ILE A 614 -15.74 -24.88 9.68
N GLY A 615 -15.79 -25.21 10.98
CA GLY A 615 -16.69 -26.26 11.49
C GLY A 615 -16.48 -27.62 10.79
N GLY A 616 -15.23 -27.95 10.38
CA GLY A 616 -14.88 -29.18 9.67
C GLY A 616 -15.25 -29.21 8.18
N GLN A 617 -15.79 -28.13 7.61
CA GLN A 617 -16.18 -28.03 6.20
C GLN A 617 -15.36 -26.94 5.48
N LEU A 618 -14.90 -27.23 4.25
CA LEU A 618 -14.25 -26.24 3.41
C LEU A 618 -15.27 -25.25 2.85
N ARG A 619 -15.25 -24.02 3.34
CA ARG A 619 -16.24 -22.97 3.02
C ARG A 619 -15.55 -21.73 2.50
N GLU A 620 -16.28 -20.90 1.77
CA GLU A 620 -15.83 -19.55 1.36
C GLU A 620 -15.59 -18.70 2.62
N LYS A 621 -14.45 -17.98 2.66
CA LYS A 621 -14.12 -17.11 3.78
C LYS A 621 -15.13 -15.96 3.86
N PRO A 622 -15.75 -15.71 5.03
CA PRO A 622 -16.72 -14.62 5.17
C PRO A 622 -16.10 -13.26 4.88
N LEU A 623 -16.94 -12.26 4.57
CA LEU A 623 -16.56 -10.85 4.36
C LEU A 623 -15.48 -10.66 3.27
N THR A 624 -15.49 -11.56 2.27
CA THR A 624 -14.54 -11.51 1.15
C THR A 624 -15.29 -11.31 -0.16
N ASN A 625 -14.93 -10.25 -0.90
CA ASN A 625 -15.52 -9.95 -2.21
C ASN A 625 -15.03 -10.96 -3.26
N ARG A 626 -15.96 -11.58 -4.01
CA ARG A 626 -15.66 -12.55 -5.07
C ARG A 626 -15.00 -11.91 -6.29
N PHE A 627 -15.29 -10.63 -6.55
CA PHE A 627 -14.65 -9.87 -7.63
C PHE A 627 -14.56 -8.38 -7.32
N LYS A 628 -13.68 -7.66 -8.06
CA LYS A 628 -13.63 -6.22 -8.12
C LYS A 628 -13.40 -5.78 -9.57
N GLY A 629 -14.24 -4.86 -10.04
CA GLY A 629 -14.01 -4.11 -11.28
C GLY A 629 -13.56 -2.69 -10.94
N LEU A 630 -12.63 -2.14 -11.70
CA LEU A 630 -12.12 -0.79 -11.51
C LEU A 630 -12.00 -0.09 -12.87
N ILE A 631 -12.49 1.13 -12.95
CA ILE A 631 -12.29 2.05 -14.08
C ILE A 631 -11.74 3.34 -13.50
N THR A 632 -10.54 3.73 -13.89
CA THR A 632 -9.98 5.03 -13.57
C THR A 632 -9.72 5.81 -14.84
N THR A 633 -10.04 7.09 -14.85
CA THR A 633 -9.72 7.98 -15.96
C THR A 633 -9.27 9.33 -15.42
N SER A 634 -8.22 9.87 -16.00
CA SER A 634 -7.65 11.16 -15.65
C SER A 634 -7.36 11.97 -16.90
N TYR A 635 -7.86 13.19 -16.94
CA TYR A 635 -7.59 14.12 -18.01
C TYR A 635 -6.97 15.40 -17.48
N GLN A 636 -5.77 15.72 -17.95
CA GLN A 636 -5.08 16.97 -17.67
C GLN A 636 -5.05 17.84 -18.95
N THR A 637 -5.49 19.09 -18.84
CA THR A 637 -5.49 20.01 -19.98
C THR A 637 -4.06 20.29 -20.48
N PRO A 638 -3.87 20.64 -21.78
CA PRO A 638 -2.54 20.86 -22.38
C PRO A 638 -1.67 21.89 -21.62
N LEU A 639 -2.29 22.91 -21.01
CA LEU A 639 -1.59 23.90 -20.17
C LEU A 639 -1.38 23.43 -18.72
N LYS A 640 -1.70 22.17 -18.39
CA LYS A 640 -1.61 21.57 -17.05
C LYS A 640 -2.30 22.38 -15.94
N LYS A 641 -3.28 23.22 -16.29
CA LYS A 641 -4.02 24.05 -15.33
C LYS A 641 -5.21 23.34 -14.69
N TRP A 642 -5.86 22.47 -15.44
CA TRP A 642 -7.02 21.71 -14.96
C TRP A 642 -6.77 20.23 -15.10
N GLN A 643 -7.16 19.49 -14.07
CA GLN A 643 -7.17 18.04 -14.07
C GLN A 643 -8.53 17.53 -13.61
N PHE A 644 -9.03 16.50 -14.28
CA PHE A 644 -10.32 15.87 -14.03
C PHE A 644 -10.07 14.38 -13.82
N ASP A 645 -10.40 13.88 -12.64
CA ASP A 645 -10.19 12.50 -12.25
C ASP A 645 -11.52 11.85 -11.92
N VAL A 646 -11.77 10.65 -12.44
CA VAL A 646 -12.96 9.86 -12.14
C VAL A 646 -12.54 8.41 -11.90
N THR A 647 -13.05 7.83 -10.82
CA THR A 647 -12.86 6.43 -10.47
C THR A 647 -14.20 5.76 -10.20
N ALA A 648 -14.48 4.67 -10.89
CA ALA A 648 -15.63 3.82 -10.66
C ALA A 648 -15.18 2.44 -10.19
N GLN A 649 -15.72 1.98 -9.08
CA GLN A 649 -15.47 0.66 -8.52
C GLN A 649 -16.76 -0.17 -8.55
N PHE A 650 -16.63 -1.46 -8.84
CA PHE A 650 -17.70 -2.45 -8.80
C PHE A 650 -17.24 -3.56 -7.86
N ASN A 651 -17.68 -3.49 -6.61
CA ASN A 651 -17.29 -4.43 -5.56
C ASN A 651 -18.24 -5.63 -5.57
N GLY A 652 -17.71 -6.83 -5.73
CA GLY A 652 -18.47 -8.07 -5.81
C GLY A 652 -19.13 -8.45 -4.50
N GLY A 653 -20.18 -9.21 -4.56
CA GLY A 653 -20.79 -9.83 -3.39
C GLY A 653 -19.92 -10.92 -2.79
N GLY A 654 -20.33 -11.45 -1.65
CA GLY A 654 -19.64 -12.50 -0.94
C GLY A 654 -20.49 -13.12 0.16
N ARG A 655 -19.90 -14.04 0.89
CA ARG A 655 -20.55 -14.71 2.02
C ARG A 655 -20.39 -13.90 3.32
N LEU A 656 -21.42 -13.91 4.14
CA LEU A 656 -21.39 -13.53 5.55
C LEU A 656 -21.28 -14.78 6.42
N PRO A 657 -20.88 -14.68 7.70
CA PRO A 657 -21.03 -15.79 8.65
C PRO A 657 -22.45 -16.30 8.68
N ASP A 658 -22.65 -17.58 9.04
CA ASP A 658 -23.97 -18.17 9.09
C ASP A 658 -24.85 -17.41 10.10
N PRO A 659 -26.06 -16.94 9.69
CA PRO A 659 -26.90 -16.11 10.52
C PRO A 659 -27.63 -16.94 11.58
N ASP A 660 -27.99 -16.32 12.68
CA ASP A 660 -29.08 -16.80 13.49
C ASP A 660 -30.41 -16.67 12.69
N THR A 661 -31.06 -17.79 12.42
CA THR A 661 -32.31 -17.80 11.66
C THR A 661 -33.46 -17.09 12.38
N ALA A 662 -33.31 -16.84 13.68
CA ALA A 662 -34.30 -16.08 14.47
C ALA A 662 -34.12 -14.55 14.25
N ASN A 663 -32.98 -14.08 13.74
CA ASN A 663 -32.72 -12.67 13.51
C ASN A 663 -32.82 -12.33 12.02
N PRO A 664 -33.88 -11.63 11.56
CA PRO A 664 -34.06 -11.30 10.14
C PRO A 664 -33.07 -10.24 9.61
N LEU A 665 -32.31 -9.59 10.48
CA LEU A 665 -31.27 -8.62 10.09
C LEU A 665 -29.97 -9.30 9.65
N TRP A 666 -29.75 -10.55 10.02
CA TRP A 666 -28.59 -11.35 9.60
C TRP A 666 -28.84 -12.07 8.30
N ASN A 667 -28.11 -11.68 7.27
CA ASN A 667 -28.11 -12.32 5.97
C ASN A 667 -26.91 -13.27 5.82
N SER A 668 -27.03 -14.29 5.00
CA SER A 668 -25.93 -15.22 4.69
C SER A 668 -24.99 -14.73 3.59
N GLU A 669 -25.43 -13.77 2.79
CA GLU A 669 -24.68 -13.21 1.68
C GLU A 669 -24.93 -11.71 1.53
N PHE A 670 -23.93 -10.99 1.02
CA PHE A 670 -24.07 -9.61 0.57
C PHE A 670 -23.96 -9.51 -0.95
N LYS A 671 -24.63 -8.51 -1.52
CA LYS A 671 -24.69 -8.28 -2.97
C LYS A 671 -23.51 -7.38 -3.42
N TRP A 672 -23.23 -7.37 -4.73
CA TRP A 672 -22.32 -6.41 -5.33
C TRP A 672 -22.86 -4.98 -5.21
N TYR A 673 -21.93 -4.02 -5.15
CA TYR A 673 -22.28 -2.60 -5.08
C TYR A 673 -21.27 -1.74 -5.85
N PRO A 674 -21.74 -0.63 -6.47
CA PRO A 674 -20.87 0.33 -7.13
C PRO A 674 -20.47 1.46 -6.19
N GLN A 675 -19.29 2.02 -6.44
CA GLN A 675 -18.84 3.29 -5.87
C GLN A 675 -18.29 4.18 -7.00
N LEU A 676 -18.60 5.46 -6.96
CA LEU A 676 -18.10 6.45 -7.90
C LEU A 676 -17.44 7.59 -7.14
N MET A 677 -16.25 7.98 -7.56
CA MET A 677 -15.49 9.09 -7.03
C MET A 677 -15.07 10.02 -8.16
N ALA A 678 -15.04 11.31 -7.90
CA ALA A 678 -14.56 12.28 -8.89
C ALA A 678 -13.86 13.45 -8.20
N GLN A 679 -12.86 14.02 -8.86
CA GLN A 679 -12.13 15.20 -8.41
C GLN A 679 -11.83 16.13 -9.58
N ILE A 680 -11.90 17.43 -9.34
CA ILE A 680 -11.42 18.46 -10.23
C ILE A 680 -10.34 19.25 -9.51
N THR A 681 -9.18 19.41 -10.13
CA THR A 681 -8.06 20.16 -9.56
C THR A 681 -7.70 21.31 -10.50
N TYR A 682 -7.56 22.51 -9.93
CA TYR A 682 -6.98 23.67 -10.60
C TYR A 682 -5.59 23.96 -10.05
N TYR A 683 -4.60 24.08 -10.93
CA TYR A 683 -3.20 24.35 -10.60
C TYR A 683 -2.84 25.80 -10.92
N GLY A 684 -2.45 26.57 -9.90
CA GLY A 684 -1.70 27.81 -10.00
C GLY A 684 -0.20 27.53 -10.13
N LYS A 685 0.65 28.56 -9.94
CA LYS A 685 2.12 28.39 -9.99
C LYS A 685 2.65 27.62 -8.77
N THR A 686 2.27 28.10 -7.57
CA THR A 686 2.75 27.58 -6.29
C THR A 686 1.61 26.99 -5.44
N TRP A 687 0.40 26.91 -5.98
CA TRP A 687 -0.78 26.46 -5.26
C TRP A 687 -1.73 25.67 -6.16
N SER A 688 -2.57 24.87 -5.55
CA SER A 688 -3.69 24.22 -6.22
C SER A 688 -4.92 24.18 -5.32
N ILE A 689 -6.09 24.20 -5.93
CA ILE A 689 -7.37 23.94 -5.27
C ILE A 689 -7.97 22.69 -5.91
N TYR A 690 -8.49 21.80 -5.08
CA TYR A 690 -9.20 20.62 -5.54
C TYR A 690 -10.57 20.52 -4.87
N VAL A 691 -11.55 20.06 -5.61
CA VAL A 691 -12.91 19.79 -5.16
C VAL A 691 -13.31 18.44 -5.70
N GLY A 692 -13.89 17.61 -4.86
CA GLY A 692 -14.29 16.27 -5.25
C GLY A 692 -15.40 15.70 -4.38
N ALA A 693 -15.79 14.48 -4.74
CA ALA A 693 -16.75 13.71 -3.98
C ALA A 693 -16.39 12.23 -4.02
N GLU A 694 -16.58 11.58 -2.89
CA GLU A 694 -16.46 10.14 -2.69
C GLU A 694 -17.85 9.53 -2.61
N ASN A 695 -17.95 8.24 -2.99
CA ASN A 695 -19.19 7.49 -2.93
C ASN A 695 -20.40 8.23 -3.52
N MET A 696 -20.22 8.84 -4.72
CA MET A 696 -21.27 9.62 -5.40
C MET A 696 -22.51 8.76 -5.74
N THR A 697 -22.39 7.45 -5.73
CA THR A 697 -23.53 6.53 -5.85
C THR A 697 -24.42 6.54 -4.61
N ASN A 698 -23.96 7.14 -3.53
CA ASN A 698 -24.63 7.18 -2.22
C ASN A 698 -25.03 5.78 -1.71
N PHE A 699 -24.29 4.76 -2.13
CA PHE A 699 -24.52 3.41 -1.65
C PHE A 699 -24.05 3.29 -0.19
N LYS A 700 -24.89 2.70 0.66
CA LYS A 700 -24.58 2.41 2.06
C LYS A 700 -25.01 0.99 2.38
N GLN A 701 -24.23 0.29 3.20
CA GLN A 701 -24.66 -0.96 3.81
C GLN A 701 -25.88 -0.67 4.70
N GLN A 702 -26.93 -1.45 4.51
CA GLN A 702 -28.08 -1.41 5.41
C GLN A 702 -27.77 -2.21 6.68
N ASN A 703 -28.21 -1.70 7.83
CA ASN A 703 -28.01 -2.32 9.14
C ASN A 703 -26.52 -2.72 9.39
N PRO A 704 -25.57 -1.77 9.32
CA PRO A 704 -24.16 -2.08 9.58
C PRO A 704 -23.94 -2.44 11.05
N VAL A 705 -24.82 -2.00 11.97
CA VAL A 705 -24.85 -2.34 13.39
C VAL A 705 -26.09 -3.21 13.64
N ILE A 706 -25.88 -4.51 13.80
CA ILE A 706 -26.95 -5.49 14.12
C ILE A 706 -27.28 -5.33 15.63
N GLY A 707 -28.56 -5.36 15.99
CA GLY A 707 -29.00 -5.24 17.39
C GLY A 707 -28.74 -3.87 18.03
N SER A 708 -28.70 -2.80 17.22
CA SER A 708 -28.40 -1.41 17.67
C SER A 708 -29.40 -0.87 18.72
N ASP A 709 -30.62 -1.39 18.80
CA ASP A 709 -31.65 -1.07 19.78
C ASP A 709 -31.34 -1.62 21.18
N ASN A 710 -30.54 -2.69 21.26
CA ASN A 710 -30.07 -3.30 22.50
C ASN A 710 -28.57 -3.64 22.44
N PRO A 711 -27.67 -2.65 22.50
CA PRO A 711 -26.26 -2.85 22.24
C PRO A 711 -25.49 -3.63 23.33
N PHE A 712 -26.16 -3.96 24.43
CA PHE A 712 -25.63 -4.86 25.46
C PHE A 712 -26.27 -6.26 25.41
N GLY A 713 -27.19 -6.51 24.46
CA GLY A 713 -27.80 -7.80 24.19
C GLY A 713 -26.89 -8.74 23.40
N ALA A 714 -27.25 -10.03 23.35
CA ALA A 714 -26.46 -11.07 22.69
C ALA A 714 -26.34 -10.87 21.16
N ASP A 715 -27.35 -10.26 20.55
CA ASP A 715 -27.42 -10.05 19.09
C ASP A 715 -26.62 -8.84 18.59
N PHE A 716 -26.03 -8.05 19.50
CA PHE A 716 -25.29 -6.86 19.07
C PHE A 716 -24.01 -7.22 18.34
N ASP A 717 -23.88 -6.75 17.10
CA ASP A 717 -22.72 -6.97 16.28
C ASP A 717 -22.50 -5.83 15.26
N ALA A 718 -21.42 -5.06 15.42
CA ALA A 718 -20.98 -4.04 14.49
C ALA A 718 -19.77 -4.50 13.64
N SER A 719 -19.35 -5.79 13.75
CA SER A 719 -18.21 -6.34 13.00
C SER A 719 -18.57 -6.87 11.61
N MET A 720 -19.87 -6.93 11.26
CA MET A 720 -20.38 -7.53 10.02
C MET A 720 -20.38 -6.52 8.86
N VAL A 721 -19.27 -5.81 8.66
CA VAL A 721 -19.15 -4.77 7.62
C VAL A 721 -18.56 -5.32 6.33
N TRP A 722 -19.29 -5.12 5.23
CA TRP A 722 -18.92 -5.58 3.89
C TRP A 722 -18.97 -4.47 2.83
N GLY A 723 -19.56 -3.31 3.14
CA GLY A 723 -19.72 -2.16 2.24
C GLY A 723 -19.48 -0.84 2.95
N PRO A 724 -19.63 0.29 2.24
CA PRO A 724 -19.56 1.62 2.84
C PRO A 724 -20.60 1.80 3.94
N ILE A 725 -20.19 2.35 5.08
CA ILE A 725 -21.08 2.71 6.18
C ILE A 725 -21.60 4.13 6.03
N THR A 726 -20.85 5.02 5.38
CA THR A 726 -21.26 6.40 5.06
C THR A 726 -21.66 6.54 3.60
N GLY A 727 -22.56 7.48 3.31
CA GLY A 727 -23.03 7.81 1.97
C GLY A 727 -22.07 8.71 1.19
N ALA A 728 -22.63 9.53 0.29
CA ALA A 728 -21.87 10.47 -0.51
C ALA A 728 -21.24 11.56 0.36
N LYS A 729 -19.95 11.83 0.14
CA LYS A 729 -19.15 12.80 0.86
C LYS A 729 -18.47 13.75 -0.12
N ALA A 730 -18.69 15.05 0.03
CA ALA A 730 -18.00 16.07 -0.73
C ALA A 730 -16.81 16.64 0.05
N TYR A 731 -15.77 17.08 -0.66
CA TYR A 731 -14.60 17.70 -0.04
C TYR A 731 -14.02 18.82 -0.89
N ILE A 732 -13.34 19.74 -0.22
CA ILE A 732 -12.54 20.79 -0.84
C ILE A 732 -11.17 20.83 -0.15
N GLY A 733 -10.13 21.09 -0.93
CA GLY A 733 -8.80 21.25 -0.37
C GLY A 733 -7.95 22.24 -1.13
N PHE A 734 -6.93 22.71 -0.42
CA PHE A 734 -5.98 23.71 -0.88
C PHE A 734 -4.57 23.20 -0.60
N ARG A 735 -3.70 23.24 -1.62
CA ARG A 735 -2.27 22.96 -1.50
C ARG A 735 -1.50 24.20 -1.87
N TRP A 736 -0.48 24.51 -1.10
CA TRP A 736 0.46 25.57 -1.37
C TRP A 736 1.87 25.11 -1.02
N ALA A 737 2.83 25.46 -1.88
CA ALA A 737 4.23 25.15 -1.64
C ALA A 737 5.10 26.35 -2.05
N LEU A 738 6.07 26.67 -1.23
CA LEU A 738 7.07 27.68 -1.56
C LEU A 738 8.08 27.03 -2.51
N ASP A 739 8.31 27.68 -3.67
CA ASP A 739 9.36 27.23 -4.58
C ASP A 739 10.71 27.29 -3.87
N ARG A 740 11.49 26.21 -4.02
CA ARG A 740 12.85 26.18 -3.52
C ARG A 740 13.64 27.20 -4.36
N LYS A 741 14.16 28.24 -3.71
CA LYS A 741 15.19 29.08 -4.34
C LYS A 741 16.50 28.35 -4.09
N ASP A 742 17.16 28.03 -5.16
CA ASP A 742 18.51 27.46 -5.14
C ASP A 742 19.52 28.42 -4.52
#